data_6a4833dad0dc236e3211450a9f7042bf
#
_entry.id   6a4833dad0dc236e3211450a9f7042bf
#
_cell.length_a   1.000
_cell.length_b   1.000
_cell.length_c   1.000
_cell.angle_alpha   90.00
_cell.angle_beta   90.00
_cell.angle_gamma   90.00
#
_symmetry.space_group_name_H-M   'P 1'
#
loop_
_entity.id
_entity.type
_entity.pdbx_description
1 polymer ?
#
loop_
_entity_poly.entity_id
_entity_poly.type
_entity_poly.pdbx_seq_one_letter_code
_entity_poly.pdbx_strand_id
1 'polypeptide(L)'
;MLYLPQRITGWLVTVIAVSMSVFHLYVAFFGAPDAYVMRGLHLAFALAIAFLILPGLSGRAERVSLFDLALLLAAGAASLYPMFNLDYIRMRMPYVDDPTMWDYVFGITLILVLMEATRRATGWALTITAALFLLYGLTWGNQSIGIMLDQLYLTTEGIFGIPLSVSATYVMLFILFGAFVERSGAGKLFMDFALALAGHTSGGPAKVAIITSSMFGTVSGSAVANVMTTGTFTIPLMRRTGYRPAFSGAVEAVASTGGQLMPPIMGAAAFVMAEFLGTSFLTVATFAIIPAILYFVAVFMAVHFEAKRIGLKGIPKPDLPRLGAVLRERGHLFLPLFIIIGVLLSGYSASFAALSGIVSVIPTTWLRSSTRYTFTPKAIIETLEAGARNTIVVALACACAGIVIGVIILTGLGLAFTNLVMAASYNMLLPALILTMIAGIILGMGLPTTPAYIMQVALLVPALVRLGVQVEAAHLFVLYFAVLSAITPPVALAVYAANGISRAGLMESSWAAVKLGLTGYIIPFMFVFGPSLLMIGEWYTIAGTVVTATIGVTCLAAALHNYFFFGPTRIWERLFLFGAAFVLINPGFQSDVIGASLLGLAVASQLLLSRPPRVLTDTNLNEGPIDIAKDLAADNDQETRRL
;
A
#
# COMPACT_ATOMS: atom_id res chain seq x y z
N MET A 1 -39.07 -7.52 6.70
CA MET A 1 -37.78 -8.03 7.20
C MET A 1 -37.60 -7.55 8.62
N LEU A 2 -37.39 -8.46 9.56
CA LEU A 2 -37.03 -8.13 10.94
C LEU A 2 -35.56 -7.67 10.96
N TYR A 3 -35.29 -6.57 11.64
CA TYR A 3 -33.94 -6.00 11.78
C TYR A 3 -33.53 -5.94 13.25
N LEU A 4 -32.25 -6.14 13.53
CA LEU A 4 -31.71 -5.93 14.88
C LEU A 4 -31.70 -4.43 15.23
N PRO A 5 -32.01 -4.06 16.49
CA PRO A 5 -31.88 -2.67 16.93
C PRO A 5 -30.43 -2.16 16.80
N GLN A 6 -30.25 -0.93 16.31
CA GLN A 6 -28.92 -0.30 16.13
C GLN A 6 -28.04 -0.32 17.38
N ARG A 7 -28.64 -0.12 18.56
CA ARG A 7 -27.89 -0.19 19.83
C ARG A 7 -27.26 -1.55 20.09
N ILE A 8 -28.00 -2.64 19.78
CA ILE A 8 -27.49 -4.01 19.98
C ILE A 8 -26.40 -4.30 18.95
N THR A 9 -26.62 -3.92 17.70
CA THR A 9 -25.62 -4.09 16.61
C THR A 9 -24.32 -3.35 16.93
N GLY A 10 -24.41 -2.09 17.35
CA GLY A 10 -23.23 -1.31 17.71
C GLY A 10 -22.45 -1.94 18.87
N TRP A 11 -23.14 -2.36 19.91
CA TRP A 11 -22.50 -3.02 21.04
C TRP A 11 -21.83 -4.36 20.67
N LEU A 12 -22.50 -5.18 19.87
CA LEU A 12 -21.93 -6.44 19.37
C LEU A 12 -20.67 -6.21 18.54
N VAL A 13 -20.69 -5.23 17.65
CA VAL A 13 -19.53 -4.86 16.83
C VAL A 13 -18.35 -4.44 17.72
N THR A 14 -18.59 -3.56 18.71
CA THR A 14 -17.55 -3.14 19.65
C THR A 14 -16.95 -4.32 20.41
N VAL A 15 -17.80 -5.21 20.95
CA VAL A 15 -17.34 -6.39 21.70
C VAL A 15 -16.51 -7.32 20.82
N ILE A 16 -16.99 -7.66 19.62
CA ILE A 16 -16.29 -8.58 18.72
C ILE A 16 -14.97 -7.95 18.23
N ALA A 17 -14.99 -6.66 17.86
CA ALA A 17 -13.81 -5.95 17.38
C ALA A 17 -12.73 -5.79 18.47
N VAL A 18 -13.13 -5.44 19.68
CA VAL A 18 -12.19 -5.35 20.83
C VAL A 18 -11.65 -6.73 21.17
N SER A 19 -12.50 -7.78 21.16
CA SER A 19 -12.06 -9.16 21.39
C SER A 19 -11.04 -9.61 20.35
N MET A 20 -11.27 -9.30 19.06
CA MET A 20 -10.33 -9.54 17.98
C MET A 20 -8.99 -8.85 18.28
N SER A 21 -8.98 -7.57 18.60
CA SER A 21 -7.77 -6.82 18.87
C SER A 21 -7.01 -7.36 20.08
N VAL A 22 -7.71 -7.67 21.18
CA VAL A 22 -7.11 -8.23 22.39
C VAL A 22 -6.54 -9.62 22.14
N PHE A 23 -7.25 -10.47 21.39
CA PHE A 23 -6.75 -11.79 20.99
C PHE A 23 -5.41 -11.69 20.24
N HIS A 24 -5.30 -10.80 19.27
CA HIS A 24 -4.05 -10.65 18.50
C HIS A 24 -2.91 -10.04 19.32
N LEU A 25 -3.21 -9.11 20.23
CA LEU A 25 -2.21 -8.61 21.19
C LEU A 25 -1.73 -9.71 22.14
N TYR A 26 -2.63 -10.57 22.62
CA TYR A 26 -2.29 -11.73 23.42
C TYR A 26 -1.37 -12.70 22.67
N VAL A 27 -1.73 -13.05 21.43
CA VAL A 27 -0.92 -13.94 20.57
C VAL A 27 0.45 -13.32 20.26
N ALA A 28 0.53 -12.02 20.03
CA ALA A 28 1.80 -11.35 19.77
C ALA A 28 2.78 -11.42 20.96
N PHE A 29 2.25 -11.52 22.18
CA PHE A 29 3.06 -11.62 23.39
C PHE A 29 3.39 -13.06 23.79
N PHE A 30 2.39 -13.95 23.76
CA PHE A 30 2.52 -15.33 24.25
C PHE A 30 2.88 -16.35 23.18
N GLY A 31 2.82 -15.97 21.89
CA GLY A 31 3.04 -16.86 20.76
C GLY A 31 1.74 -17.32 20.08
N ALA A 32 1.86 -17.67 18.81
CA ALA A 32 0.73 -18.11 18.00
C ALA A 32 0.31 -19.55 18.33
N PRO A 33 -1.00 -19.83 18.46
CA PRO A 33 -1.53 -21.17 18.56
C PRO A 33 -1.41 -21.92 17.22
N ASP A 34 -1.97 -23.12 17.14
CA ASP A 34 -2.07 -23.87 15.88
C ASP A 34 -2.63 -23.02 14.72
N ALA A 35 -2.18 -23.32 13.49
CA ALA A 35 -2.52 -22.54 12.31
C ALA A 35 -4.04 -22.43 12.07
N TYR A 36 -4.78 -23.52 12.23
CA TYR A 36 -6.24 -23.49 12.06
C TYR A 36 -6.95 -22.71 13.16
N VAL A 37 -6.43 -22.75 14.40
CA VAL A 37 -6.97 -21.95 15.52
C VAL A 37 -6.75 -20.47 15.25
N MET A 38 -5.51 -20.08 14.90
CA MET A 38 -5.17 -18.68 14.67
C MET A 38 -5.93 -18.09 13.48
N ARG A 39 -5.87 -18.79 12.34
CA ARG A 39 -6.45 -18.30 11.08
C ARG A 39 -7.97 -18.42 11.08
N GLY A 40 -8.52 -19.49 11.69
CA GLY A 40 -9.96 -19.70 11.84
C GLY A 40 -10.61 -18.64 12.72
N LEU A 41 -10.05 -18.34 13.89
CA LEU A 41 -10.54 -17.27 14.77
C LEU A 41 -10.44 -15.89 14.11
N HIS A 42 -9.29 -15.59 13.46
CA HIS A 42 -9.11 -14.33 12.75
C HIS A 42 -10.18 -14.13 11.66
N LEU A 43 -10.41 -15.16 10.84
CA LEU A 43 -11.42 -15.12 9.79
C LEU A 43 -12.84 -15.03 10.35
N ALA A 44 -13.13 -15.79 11.42
CA ALA A 44 -14.44 -15.74 12.07
C ALA A 44 -14.77 -14.35 12.62
N PHE A 45 -13.81 -13.69 13.28
CA PHE A 45 -13.96 -12.31 13.73
C PHE A 45 -14.18 -11.35 12.55
N ALA A 46 -13.36 -11.45 11.49
CA ALA A 46 -13.48 -10.59 10.32
C ALA A 46 -14.83 -10.73 9.63
N LEU A 47 -15.31 -11.97 9.41
CA LEU A 47 -16.60 -12.26 8.81
C LEU A 47 -17.75 -11.76 9.69
N ALA A 48 -17.67 -11.98 11.02
CA ALA A 48 -18.68 -11.52 11.96
C ALA A 48 -18.84 -9.99 11.92
N ILE A 49 -17.73 -9.25 11.99
CA ILE A 49 -17.78 -7.81 11.93
C ILE A 49 -18.26 -7.34 10.54
N ALA A 50 -17.81 -7.99 9.46
CA ALA A 50 -18.22 -7.65 8.10
C ALA A 50 -19.74 -7.72 7.91
N PHE A 51 -20.40 -8.82 8.34
CA PHE A 51 -21.84 -8.96 8.21
C PHE A 51 -22.64 -8.04 9.13
N LEU A 52 -22.03 -7.53 10.21
CA LEU A 52 -22.66 -6.56 11.09
C LEU A 52 -22.56 -5.11 10.60
N ILE A 53 -21.50 -4.75 9.85
CA ILE A 53 -21.25 -3.34 9.47
C ILE A 53 -21.39 -3.06 7.99
N LEU A 54 -21.17 -4.07 7.11
CA LEU A 54 -21.24 -3.86 5.67
C LEU A 54 -22.67 -4.10 5.17
N PRO A 55 -23.23 -3.17 4.36
CA PRO A 55 -24.61 -3.26 3.93
C PRO A 55 -24.85 -4.50 3.07
N GLY A 56 -25.92 -5.25 3.40
CA GLY A 56 -26.41 -6.35 2.60
C GLY A 56 -27.17 -5.88 1.35
N LEU A 57 -27.96 -6.76 0.77
CA LEU A 57 -28.79 -6.51 -0.43
C LEU A 57 -29.76 -5.32 -0.29
N SER A 58 -30.09 -4.91 0.94
CA SER A 58 -31.05 -3.81 1.20
C SER A 58 -30.48 -2.39 1.03
N GLY A 59 -29.17 -2.24 0.78
CA GLY A 59 -28.52 -0.93 0.58
C GLY A 59 -28.55 0.03 1.79
N ARG A 60 -29.11 -0.37 2.93
CA ARG A 60 -29.18 0.45 4.16
C ARG A 60 -28.09 0.02 5.13
N ALA A 61 -27.04 0.82 5.22
CA ALA A 61 -25.82 0.56 5.99
C ALA A 61 -26.00 0.37 7.51
N GLU A 62 -27.20 0.56 8.05
CA GLU A 62 -27.41 0.63 9.50
C GLU A 62 -28.36 -0.46 10.06
N ARG A 63 -28.82 -1.41 9.25
CA ARG A 63 -29.81 -2.40 9.70
C ARG A 63 -29.38 -3.82 9.32
N VAL A 64 -28.96 -4.59 10.31
CA VAL A 64 -28.64 -6.01 10.15
C VAL A 64 -29.94 -6.80 9.94
N SER A 65 -30.06 -7.47 8.80
CA SER A 65 -31.21 -8.34 8.51
C SER A 65 -31.04 -9.72 9.16
N LEU A 66 -32.13 -10.48 9.29
CA LEU A 66 -32.05 -11.89 9.72
C LEU A 66 -31.19 -12.72 8.76
N PHE A 67 -31.14 -12.35 7.49
CA PHE A 67 -30.27 -13.00 6.50
C PHE A 67 -28.79 -12.75 6.82
N ASP A 68 -28.41 -11.52 7.18
CA ASP A 68 -27.04 -11.21 7.58
C ASP A 68 -26.63 -11.94 8.87
N LEU A 69 -27.58 -12.11 9.80
CA LEU A 69 -27.36 -12.90 11.02
C LEU A 69 -27.17 -14.40 10.70
N ALA A 70 -27.94 -14.94 9.77
CA ALA A 70 -27.77 -16.32 9.31
C ALA A 70 -26.41 -16.52 8.63
N LEU A 71 -25.99 -15.57 7.78
CA LEU A 71 -24.64 -15.57 7.17
C LEU A 71 -23.54 -15.49 8.22
N LEU A 72 -23.69 -14.65 9.25
CA LEU A 72 -22.74 -14.53 10.35
C LEU A 72 -22.59 -15.86 11.09
N LEU A 73 -23.70 -16.52 11.45
CA LEU A 73 -23.67 -17.81 12.15
C LEU A 73 -23.07 -18.91 11.27
N ALA A 74 -23.44 -18.96 9.99
CA ALA A 74 -22.89 -19.90 9.02
C ALA A 74 -21.38 -19.68 8.82
N ALA A 75 -20.95 -18.41 8.73
CA ALA A 75 -19.55 -18.04 8.62
C ALA A 75 -18.73 -18.45 9.85
N GLY A 76 -19.25 -18.17 11.05
CA GLY A 76 -18.62 -18.58 12.30
C GLY A 76 -18.47 -20.09 12.40
N ALA A 77 -19.56 -20.84 12.15
CA ALA A 77 -19.53 -22.31 12.18
C ALA A 77 -18.52 -22.87 11.17
N ALA A 78 -18.55 -22.40 9.92
CA ALA A 78 -17.66 -22.89 8.88
C ALA A 78 -16.18 -22.52 9.09
N SER A 79 -15.91 -21.31 9.63
CA SER A 79 -14.52 -20.88 9.90
C SER A 79 -13.91 -21.60 11.11
N LEU A 80 -14.73 -21.97 12.10
CA LEU A 80 -14.26 -22.60 13.34
C LEU A 80 -14.28 -24.14 13.28
N TYR A 81 -15.00 -24.73 12.32
CA TYR A 81 -15.07 -26.18 12.17
C TYR A 81 -13.68 -26.85 12.13
N PRO A 82 -12.69 -26.39 11.35
CA PRO A 82 -11.36 -27.00 11.35
C PRO A 82 -10.67 -26.93 12.71
N MET A 83 -10.91 -25.86 13.48
CA MET A 83 -10.34 -25.72 14.84
C MET A 83 -10.89 -26.78 15.80
N PHE A 84 -12.17 -27.12 15.71
CA PHE A 84 -12.78 -28.14 16.58
C PHE A 84 -12.51 -29.57 16.12
N ASN A 85 -12.01 -29.76 14.91
CA ASN A 85 -11.71 -31.06 14.31
C ASN A 85 -10.22 -31.22 13.98
N LEU A 86 -9.32 -30.61 14.76
CA LEU A 86 -7.88 -30.59 14.49
C LEU A 86 -7.28 -32.00 14.40
N ASP A 87 -7.65 -32.91 15.30
CA ASP A 87 -7.10 -34.27 15.31
C ASP A 87 -7.51 -35.03 14.05
N TYR A 88 -8.77 -34.88 13.61
CA TYR A 88 -9.24 -35.42 12.34
C TYR A 88 -8.43 -34.87 11.17
N ILE A 89 -8.28 -33.55 11.06
CA ILE A 89 -7.56 -32.91 9.94
C ILE A 89 -6.08 -33.30 9.91
N ARG A 90 -5.44 -33.47 11.07
CA ARG A 90 -4.04 -33.88 11.16
C ARG A 90 -3.81 -35.34 10.81
N MET A 91 -4.80 -36.22 11.06
CA MET A 91 -4.70 -37.65 10.79
C MET A 91 -5.00 -38.02 9.34
N ARG A 92 -5.74 -37.21 8.62
CA ARG A 92 -6.10 -37.53 7.24
C ARG A 92 -4.96 -37.26 6.27
N MET A 93 -4.94 -38.03 5.19
CA MET A 93 -4.02 -37.86 4.06
C MET A 93 -4.68 -36.95 3.02
N PRO A 94 -4.21 -35.69 2.85
CA PRO A 94 -4.75 -34.79 1.83
C PRO A 94 -4.74 -35.44 0.43
N TYR A 95 -5.80 -35.21 -0.33
CA TYR A 95 -6.03 -35.72 -1.70
C TYR A 95 -6.18 -37.25 -1.83
N VAL A 96 -6.07 -37.99 -0.74
CA VAL A 96 -6.20 -39.47 -0.71
C VAL A 96 -7.48 -39.88 0.04
N ASP A 97 -7.67 -39.33 1.24
CA ASP A 97 -8.87 -39.60 2.02
C ASP A 97 -10.03 -38.73 1.55
N ASP A 98 -11.17 -39.36 1.26
CA ASP A 98 -12.36 -38.61 0.84
C ASP A 98 -12.85 -37.67 1.96
N PRO A 99 -13.21 -36.41 1.63
CA PRO A 99 -13.83 -35.50 2.59
C PRO A 99 -15.14 -36.04 3.12
N THR A 100 -15.42 -35.84 4.41
CA THR A 100 -16.68 -36.21 5.03
C THR A 100 -17.83 -35.31 4.56
N MET A 101 -19.08 -35.71 4.80
CA MET A 101 -20.24 -34.88 4.49
C MET A 101 -20.20 -33.50 5.16
N TRP A 102 -19.65 -33.42 6.37
CA TRP A 102 -19.50 -32.15 7.09
C TRP A 102 -18.42 -31.25 6.48
N ASP A 103 -17.35 -31.83 5.94
CA ASP A 103 -16.33 -31.08 5.21
C ASP A 103 -16.91 -30.42 3.95
N TYR A 104 -17.78 -31.15 3.21
CA TYR A 104 -18.50 -30.58 2.08
C TYR A 104 -19.42 -29.45 2.51
N VAL A 105 -20.22 -29.64 3.55
CA VAL A 105 -21.17 -28.64 4.03
C VAL A 105 -20.45 -27.36 4.49
N PHE A 106 -19.47 -27.49 5.39
CA PHE A 106 -18.79 -26.33 5.93
C PHE A 106 -17.81 -25.70 4.94
N GLY A 107 -17.12 -26.48 4.10
CA GLY A 107 -16.20 -25.96 3.09
C GLY A 107 -16.93 -25.16 2.02
N ILE A 108 -18.02 -25.68 1.45
CA ILE A 108 -18.84 -24.95 0.47
C ILE A 108 -19.46 -23.71 1.12
N THR A 109 -19.97 -23.84 2.33
CA THR A 109 -20.52 -22.70 3.09
C THR A 109 -19.48 -21.61 3.27
N LEU A 110 -18.25 -21.95 3.69
CA LEU A 110 -17.20 -20.96 3.90
C LEU A 110 -16.83 -20.25 2.59
N ILE A 111 -16.68 -20.99 1.48
CA ILE A 111 -16.38 -20.40 0.17
C ILE A 111 -17.45 -19.37 -0.22
N LEU A 112 -18.74 -19.74 -0.14
CA LEU A 112 -19.83 -18.87 -0.54
C LEU A 112 -19.96 -17.63 0.35
N VAL A 113 -19.87 -17.82 1.67
CA VAL A 113 -19.99 -16.75 2.65
C VAL A 113 -18.79 -15.80 2.55
N LEU A 114 -17.59 -16.33 2.35
CA LEU A 114 -16.37 -15.53 2.15
C LEU A 114 -16.45 -14.70 0.87
N MET A 115 -16.94 -15.28 -0.24
CA MET A 115 -17.13 -14.55 -1.49
C MET A 115 -18.14 -13.40 -1.32
N GLU A 116 -19.24 -13.63 -0.60
CA GLU A 116 -20.24 -12.59 -0.33
C GLU A 116 -19.67 -11.49 0.59
N ALA A 117 -18.94 -11.85 1.65
CA ALA A 117 -18.29 -10.89 2.53
C ALA A 117 -17.23 -10.06 1.78
N THR A 118 -16.42 -10.70 0.92
CA THR A 118 -15.43 -10.05 0.09
C THR A 118 -16.07 -9.08 -0.90
N ARG A 119 -17.18 -9.49 -1.54
CA ARG A 119 -17.96 -8.61 -2.43
C ARG A 119 -18.43 -7.35 -1.72
N ARG A 120 -18.89 -7.48 -0.47
CA ARG A 120 -19.33 -6.32 0.34
C ARG A 120 -18.15 -5.43 0.74
N ALA A 121 -17.00 -6.00 1.04
CA ALA A 121 -15.84 -5.27 1.53
C ALA A 121 -15.00 -4.61 0.43
N THR A 122 -14.78 -5.31 -0.71
CA THR A 122 -13.87 -4.88 -1.78
C THR A 122 -14.55 -4.68 -3.14
N GLY A 123 -15.83 -4.99 -3.23
CA GLY A 123 -16.57 -4.94 -4.49
C GLY A 123 -16.43 -6.24 -5.32
N TRP A 124 -16.83 -6.16 -6.57
CA TRP A 124 -16.98 -7.35 -7.44
C TRP A 124 -15.67 -7.89 -7.99
N ALA A 125 -14.61 -7.08 -8.10
CA ALA A 125 -13.41 -7.46 -8.83
C ALA A 125 -12.77 -8.75 -8.29
N LEU A 126 -12.45 -8.80 -7.01
CA LEU A 126 -11.82 -9.97 -6.39
C LEU A 126 -12.76 -11.18 -6.34
N THR A 127 -14.04 -10.96 -6.07
CA THR A 127 -15.06 -12.02 -6.02
C THR A 127 -15.24 -12.68 -7.39
N ILE A 128 -15.35 -11.90 -8.46
CA ILE A 128 -15.44 -12.43 -9.84
C ILE A 128 -14.15 -13.18 -10.18
N THR A 129 -12.99 -12.64 -9.84
CA THR A 129 -11.72 -13.32 -10.07
C THR A 129 -11.70 -14.68 -9.38
N ALA A 130 -12.04 -14.75 -8.09
CA ALA A 130 -12.10 -16.01 -7.35
C ALA A 130 -13.11 -17.00 -7.97
N ALA A 131 -14.30 -16.52 -8.40
CA ALA A 131 -15.31 -17.34 -9.07
C ALA A 131 -14.80 -17.91 -10.41
N LEU A 132 -14.08 -17.11 -11.21
CA LEU A 132 -13.49 -17.57 -12.46
C LEU A 132 -12.41 -18.63 -12.24
N PHE A 133 -11.57 -18.48 -11.20
CA PHE A 133 -10.59 -19.50 -10.86
C PHE A 133 -11.24 -20.78 -10.35
N LEU A 134 -12.28 -20.70 -9.51
CA LEU A 134 -13.04 -21.88 -9.11
C LEU A 134 -13.67 -22.60 -10.31
N LEU A 135 -14.29 -21.84 -11.21
CA LEU A 135 -14.85 -22.39 -12.45
C LEU A 135 -13.76 -23.03 -13.32
N TYR A 136 -12.60 -22.38 -13.44
CA TYR A 136 -11.45 -22.91 -14.17
C TYR A 136 -10.97 -24.24 -13.57
N GLY A 137 -10.84 -24.34 -12.24
CA GLY A 137 -10.42 -25.57 -11.56
C GLY A 137 -11.36 -26.74 -11.82
N LEU A 138 -12.68 -26.49 -11.79
CA LEU A 138 -13.70 -27.51 -12.01
C LEU A 138 -13.84 -27.93 -13.49
N THR A 139 -13.61 -27.02 -14.44
CA THR A 139 -13.83 -27.27 -15.86
C THR A 139 -12.52 -27.66 -16.57
N TRP A 140 -11.66 -26.67 -16.85
CA TRP A 140 -10.40 -26.89 -17.57
C TRP A 140 -9.31 -27.57 -16.71
N GLY A 141 -9.29 -27.30 -15.39
CA GLY A 141 -8.40 -27.98 -14.44
C GLY A 141 -8.81 -29.42 -14.17
N ASN A 142 -10.02 -29.82 -14.55
CA ASN A 142 -10.61 -31.16 -14.40
C ASN A 142 -10.48 -31.73 -12.96
N GLN A 143 -10.61 -30.86 -11.95
CA GLN A 143 -10.54 -31.25 -10.55
C GLN A 143 -11.90 -31.60 -10.02
N SER A 144 -11.99 -32.68 -9.21
CA SER A 144 -13.21 -33.00 -8.50
C SER A 144 -13.51 -32.00 -7.39
N ILE A 145 -14.80 -31.87 -7.01
CA ILE A 145 -15.20 -30.99 -5.90
C ILE A 145 -14.51 -31.41 -4.60
N GLY A 146 -14.33 -32.72 -4.36
CA GLY A 146 -13.62 -33.22 -3.18
C GLY A 146 -12.18 -32.74 -3.10
N ILE A 147 -11.41 -32.88 -4.18
CA ILE A 147 -10.03 -32.43 -4.26
C ILE A 147 -9.95 -30.89 -4.13
N MET A 148 -10.90 -30.17 -4.75
CA MET A 148 -10.96 -28.72 -4.61
C MET A 148 -11.23 -28.28 -3.16
N LEU A 149 -12.13 -28.96 -2.44
CA LEU A 149 -12.39 -28.69 -1.02
C LEU A 149 -11.21 -29.06 -0.13
N ASP A 150 -10.55 -30.16 -0.44
CA ASP A 150 -9.34 -30.56 0.25
C ASP A 150 -8.30 -29.44 0.19
N GLN A 151 -7.96 -28.99 -1.03
CA GLN A 151 -7.02 -27.91 -1.27
C GLN A 151 -7.44 -26.60 -0.60
N LEU A 152 -8.69 -26.19 -0.74
CA LEU A 152 -9.12 -24.85 -0.37
C LEU A 152 -9.51 -24.71 1.11
N TYR A 153 -9.99 -25.81 1.74
CA TYR A 153 -10.58 -25.75 3.07
C TYR A 153 -9.87 -26.62 4.11
N LEU A 154 -9.43 -27.83 3.72
CA LEU A 154 -8.85 -28.81 4.66
C LEU A 154 -7.32 -28.80 4.71
N THR A 155 -6.67 -28.01 3.82
CA THR A 155 -5.22 -27.78 3.89
C THR A 155 -4.91 -26.30 4.20
N THR A 156 -3.66 -26.02 4.49
CA THR A 156 -3.16 -24.64 4.68
C THR A 156 -2.65 -24.01 3.38
N GLU A 157 -3.09 -24.51 2.23
CA GLU A 157 -2.69 -24.03 0.90
C GLU A 157 -3.79 -23.22 0.20
N GLY A 158 -5.00 -23.16 0.78
CA GLY A 158 -6.15 -22.44 0.25
C GLY A 158 -6.54 -21.25 1.11
N ILE A 159 -7.80 -21.24 1.59
CA ILE A 159 -8.38 -20.14 2.39
C ILE A 159 -7.56 -19.90 3.66
N PHE A 160 -7.16 -20.97 4.33
CA PHE A 160 -6.29 -20.91 5.52
C PHE A 160 -4.79 -20.86 5.18
N GLY A 161 -4.43 -20.43 3.98
CA GLY A 161 -3.07 -20.37 3.47
C GLY A 161 -2.22 -19.20 4.01
N ILE A 162 -1.04 -19.03 3.40
CA ILE A 162 -0.07 -17.97 3.73
C ILE A 162 -0.72 -16.58 3.77
N PRO A 163 -1.60 -16.18 2.82
CA PRO A 163 -2.18 -14.84 2.85
C PRO A 163 -2.96 -14.53 4.13
N LEU A 164 -3.80 -15.48 4.55
CA LEU A 164 -4.58 -15.32 5.78
C LEU A 164 -3.69 -15.43 7.02
N SER A 165 -2.64 -16.27 6.99
CA SER A 165 -1.63 -16.36 8.05
C SER A 165 -1.00 -15.00 8.32
N VAL A 166 -0.50 -14.34 7.27
CA VAL A 166 0.12 -13.02 7.37
C VAL A 166 -0.86 -11.96 7.87
N SER A 167 -2.11 -12.01 7.39
CA SER A 167 -3.17 -11.12 7.89
C SER A 167 -3.38 -11.29 9.40
N ALA A 168 -3.41 -12.53 9.88
CA ALA A 168 -3.64 -12.85 11.28
C ALA A 168 -2.45 -12.54 12.18
N THR A 169 -1.20 -12.75 11.72
CA THR A 169 -0.01 -12.62 12.58
C THR A 169 0.61 -11.22 12.58
N TYR A 170 0.69 -10.58 11.42
CA TYR A 170 1.42 -9.32 11.27
C TYR A 170 0.50 -8.13 10.95
N VAL A 171 -0.31 -8.27 9.91
CA VAL A 171 -1.07 -7.15 9.33
C VAL A 171 -2.04 -6.55 10.33
N MET A 172 -2.78 -7.38 11.07
CA MET A 172 -3.69 -6.94 12.13
C MET A 172 -2.97 -6.05 13.15
N LEU A 173 -1.78 -6.44 13.60
CA LEU A 173 -1.02 -5.71 14.61
C LEU A 173 -0.50 -4.37 14.07
N PHE A 174 -0.02 -4.32 12.82
CA PHE A 174 0.45 -3.06 12.23
C PHE A 174 -0.69 -2.11 11.87
N ILE A 175 -1.86 -2.62 11.45
CA ILE A 175 -3.07 -1.79 11.28
C ILE A 175 -3.52 -1.24 12.64
N LEU A 176 -3.49 -2.05 13.68
CA LEU A 176 -3.80 -1.61 15.03
C LEU A 176 -2.80 -0.54 15.51
N PHE A 177 -1.49 -0.74 15.28
CA PHE A 177 -0.46 0.26 15.53
C PHE A 177 -0.77 1.58 14.80
N GLY A 178 -1.13 1.49 13.51
CA GLY A 178 -1.54 2.65 12.71
C GLY A 178 -2.69 3.43 13.35
N ALA A 179 -3.73 2.74 13.82
CA ALA A 179 -4.86 3.35 14.51
C ALA A 179 -4.44 4.07 15.81
N PHE A 180 -3.53 3.48 16.60
CA PHE A 180 -2.98 4.12 17.79
C PHE A 180 -2.13 5.36 17.46
N VAL A 181 -1.29 5.29 16.43
CA VAL A 181 -0.47 6.43 15.99
C VAL A 181 -1.35 7.56 15.43
N GLU A 182 -2.36 7.24 14.63
CA GLU A 182 -3.32 8.22 14.12
C GLU A 182 -4.03 8.94 15.28
N ARG A 183 -4.56 8.18 16.24
CA ARG A 183 -5.22 8.73 17.44
C ARG A 183 -4.29 9.60 18.29
N SER A 184 -2.99 9.30 18.34
CA SER A 184 -2.01 10.07 19.11
C SER A 184 -1.81 11.52 18.61
N GLY A 185 -2.30 11.84 17.39
CA GLY A 185 -2.10 13.13 16.74
C GLY A 185 -0.79 13.22 15.93
N ALA A 186 -0.16 12.07 15.62
CA ALA A 186 1.05 12.03 14.80
C ALA A 186 0.81 12.57 13.36
N GLY A 187 -0.41 12.49 12.82
CA GLY A 187 -0.75 13.08 11.53
C GLY A 187 -0.47 14.59 11.49
N LYS A 188 -0.81 15.33 12.54
CA LYS A 188 -0.46 16.76 12.66
C LYS A 188 1.04 16.99 12.75
N LEU A 189 1.76 16.15 13.50
CA LEU A 189 3.23 16.21 13.55
C LEU A 189 3.84 16.05 12.14
N PHE A 190 3.40 15.06 11.37
CA PHE A 190 3.93 14.79 10.02
C PHE A 190 3.66 15.96 9.08
N MET A 191 2.46 16.56 9.14
CA MET A 191 2.12 17.73 8.34
C MET A 191 2.97 18.94 8.72
N ASP A 192 3.04 19.29 10.01
CA ASP A 192 3.80 20.45 10.50
C ASP A 192 5.30 20.28 10.23
N PHE A 193 5.81 19.05 10.35
CA PHE A 193 7.20 18.70 10.01
C PHE A 193 7.47 18.91 8.50
N ALA A 194 6.59 18.42 7.63
CA ALA A 194 6.72 18.56 6.19
C ALA A 194 6.62 20.03 5.76
N LEU A 195 5.69 20.81 6.36
CA LEU A 195 5.56 22.26 6.13
C LEU A 195 6.83 23.00 6.52
N ALA A 196 7.41 22.72 7.69
CA ALA A 196 8.64 23.34 8.15
C ALA A 196 9.84 23.04 7.25
N LEU A 197 9.89 21.82 6.69
CA LEU A 197 11.02 21.35 5.88
C LEU A 197 10.95 21.85 4.43
N ALA A 198 9.82 21.73 3.78
CA ALA A 198 9.68 21.91 2.33
C ALA A 198 8.74 23.05 1.91
N GLY A 199 7.91 23.56 2.80
CA GLY A 199 6.85 24.52 2.49
C GLY A 199 7.33 25.81 1.81
N HIS A 200 8.52 26.31 2.16
CA HIS A 200 9.11 27.54 1.62
C HIS A 200 9.71 27.36 0.22
N THR A 201 9.90 26.14 -0.25
CA THR A 201 10.55 25.87 -1.55
C THR A 201 9.58 26.04 -2.71
N SER A 202 10.08 26.25 -3.94
CA SER A 202 9.24 26.23 -5.13
C SER A 202 8.45 24.90 -5.21
N GLY A 203 7.12 25.00 -5.35
CA GLY A 203 6.25 23.84 -5.29
C GLY A 203 6.05 23.28 -3.88
N GLY A 204 6.32 24.07 -2.84
CA GLY A 204 6.26 23.70 -1.44
C GLY A 204 5.04 22.86 -1.05
N PRO A 205 3.80 23.30 -1.32
CA PRO A 205 2.59 22.54 -0.98
C PRO A 205 2.55 21.11 -1.52
N ALA A 206 2.96 20.90 -2.77
CA ALA A 206 3.01 19.56 -3.35
C ALA A 206 4.15 18.71 -2.77
N LYS A 207 5.29 19.32 -2.44
CA LYS A 207 6.39 18.64 -1.73
C LYS A 207 5.99 18.26 -0.30
N VAL A 208 5.22 19.12 0.37
CA VAL A 208 4.63 18.83 1.68
C VAL A 208 3.72 17.60 1.59
N ALA A 209 2.87 17.52 0.57
CA ALA A 209 2.03 16.34 0.32
C ALA A 209 2.89 15.08 0.17
N ILE A 210 3.97 15.13 -0.61
CA ILE A 210 4.87 13.97 -0.81
C ILE A 210 5.50 13.52 0.51
N ILE A 211 6.05 14.43 1.30
CA ILE A 211 6.71 14.11 2.57
C ILE A 211 5.69 13.59 3.59
N THR A 212 4.54 14.28 3.75
CA THR A 212 3.49 13.85 4.68
C THR A 212 2.94 12.49 4.32
N SER A 213 2.62 12.26 3.04
CA SER A 213 2.08 10.98 2.57
C SER A 213 3.11 9.85 2.61
N SER A 214 4.41 10.15 2.44
CA SER A 214 5.46 9.13 2.65
C SER A 214 5.54 8.69 4.11
N MET A 215 5.48 9.64 5.04
CA MET A 215 5.53 9.35 6.48
C MET A 215 4.26 8.66 6.97
N PHE A 216 3.08 9.13 6.55
CA PHE A 216 1.81 8.53 6.93
C PHE A 216 1.61 7.17 6.25
N GLY A 217 2.01 7.04 4.98
CA GLY A 217 1.90 5.82 4.19
C GLY A 217 2.70 4.66 4.77
N THR A 218 3.89 4.93 5.34
CA THR A 218 4.69 3.91 6.03
C THR A 218 3.99 3.35 7.27
N VAL A 219 3.04 4.06 7.87
CA VAL A 219 2.29 3.62 9.06
C VAL A 219 0.95 3.00 8.67
N SER A 220 0.22 3.61 7.72
CA SER A 220 -1.12 3.16 7.33
C SER A 220 -1.11 1.93 6.41
N GLY A 221 -0.06 1.76 5.61
CA GLY A 221 0.09 0.64 4.68
C GLY A 221 -0.94 0.58 3.54
N SER A 222 -1.82 1.58 3.40
CA SER A 222 -2.89 1.64 2.40
C SER A 222 -2.87 2.97 1.66
N ALA A 223 -2.77 2.94 0.32
CA ALA A 223 -2.80 4.14 -0.51
C ALA A 223 -4.12 4.91 -0.35
N VAL A 224 -5.24 4.21 -0.37
CA VAL A 224 -6.58 4.82 -0.27
C VAL A 224 -6.77 5.47 1.11
N ALA A 225 -6.42 4.77 2.20
CA ALA A 225 -6.52 5.33 3.55
C ALA A 225 -5.60 6.55 3.71
N ASN A 226 -4.38 6.49 3.17
CA ASN A 226 -3.44 7.61 3.19
C ASN A 226 -4.02 8.83 2.46
N VAL A 227 -4.53 8.66 1.22
CA VAL A 227 -5.21 9.74 0.47
C VAL A 227 -6.35 10.34 1.26
N MET A 228 -7.19 9.53 1.89
CA MET A 228 -8.35 10.02 2.65
C MET A 228 -7.95 10.78 3.91
N THR A 229 -6.80 10.47 4.51
CA THR A 229 -6.31 11.15 5.71
C THR A 229 -5.50 12.41 5.35
N THR A 230 -4.42 12.27 4.57
CA THR A 230 -3.52 13.39 4.25
C THR A 230 -4.09 14.31 3.17
N GLY A 231 -4.78 13.74 2.18
CA GLY A 231 -5.33 14.46 1.03
C GLY A 231 -6.41 15.48 1.40
N THR A 232 -7.12 15.30 2.51
CA THR A 232 -8.10 16.27 3.02
C THR A 232 -7.46 17.64 3.32
N PHE A 233 -6.18 17.67 3.66
CA PHE A 233 -5.41 18.88 3.93
C PHE A 233 -4.52 19.28 2.76
N THR A 234 -3.82 18.34 2.16
CA THR A 234 -2.79 18.59 1.14
C THR A 234 -3.39 19.00 -0.20
N ILE A 235 -4.49 18.37 -0.64
CA ILE A 235 -5.16 18.72 -1.91
C ILE A 235 -5.71 20.15 -1.88
N PRO A 236 -6.48 20.59 -0.86
CA PRO A 236 -6.90 22.00 -0.76
C PRO A 236 -5.72 22.97 -0.69
N LEU A 237 -4.64 22.63 0.04
CA LEU A 237 -3.44 23.45 0.14
C LEU A 237 -2.76 23.64 -1.23
N MET A 238 -2.60 22.59 -2.02
CA MET A 238 -2.07 22.66 -3.38
C MET A 238 -2.96 23.50 -4.31
N ARG A 239 -4.28 23.32 -4.24
CA ARG A 239 -5.23 24.08 -5.07
C ARG A 239 -5.19 25.56 -4.77
N ARG A 240 -5.18 25.96 -3.50
CA ARG A 240 -5.07 27.37 -3.06
C ARG A 240 -3.79 28.04 -3.56
N THR A 241 -2.71 27.30 -3.77
CA THR A 241 -1.42 27.81 -4.26
C THR A 241 -1.28 27.79 -5.78
N GLY A 242 -2.34 27.44 -6.52
CA GLY A 242 -2.40 27.54 -7.98
C GLY A 242 -2.17 26.24 -8.76
N TYR A 243 -2.12 25.08 -8.09
CA TYR A 243 -2.10 23.81 -8.80
C TYR A 243 -3.50 23.46 -9.34
N ARG A 244 -3.53 22.86 -10.54
CA ARG A 244 -4.78 22.34 -11.13
C ARG A 244 -5.35 21.21 -10.27
N PRO A 245 -6.69 21.09 -10.14
CA PRO A 245 -7.34 20.06 -9.35
C PRO A 245 -6.88 18.64 -9.70
N ALA A 246 -6.77 18.30 -10.99
CA ALA A 246 -6.33 17.01 -11.47
C ALA A 246 -4.87 16.69 -11.06
N PHE A 247 -3.98 17.68 -11.14
CA PHE A 247 -2.59 17.52 -10.73
C PHE A 247 -2.47 17.39 -9.20
N SER A 248 -3.24 18.16 -8.43
CA SER A 248 -3.26 18.04 -6.96
C SER A 248 -3.71 16.66 -6.49
N GLY A 249 -4.79 16.12 -7.10
CA GLY A 249 -5.23 14.76 -6.85
C GLY A 249 -4.20 13.71 -7.27
N ALA A 250 -3.52 13.93 -8.41
CA ALA A 250 -2.47 13.04 -8.90
C ALA A 250 -1.25 13.00 -7.97
N VAL A 251 -0.77 14.15 -7.48
CA VAL A 251 0.35 14.22 -6.53
C VAL A 251 0.05 13.44 -5.27
N GLU A 252 -1.13 13.65 -4.69
CA GLU A 252 -1.55 12.95 -3.48
C GLU A 252 -1.67 11.44 -3.70
N ALA A 253 -2.33 11.03 -4.79
CA ALA A 253 -2.47 9.61 -5.13
C ALA A 253 -1.13 8.91 -5.34
N VAL A 254 -0.19 9.54 -6.07
CA VAL A 254 1.14 8.99 -6.34
C VAL A 254 1.98 8.93 -5.06
N ALA A 255 1.98 9.98 -4.25
CA ALA A 255 2.70 10.01 -2.99
C ALA A 255 2.18 8.98 -1.99
N SER A 256 0.86 8.88 -1.85
CA SER A 256 0.20 7.90 -0.98
C SER A 256 0.44 6.46 -1.42
N THR A 257 0.47 6.21 -2.73
CA THR A 257 0.78 4.91 -3.31
C THR A 257 2.22 4.50 -3.00
N GLY A 258 3.19 5.40 -3.16
CA GLY A 258 4.59 5.18 -2.80
C GLY A 258 4.81 4.91 -1.32
N GLY A 259 3.95 5.42 -0.44
CA GLY A 259 4.03 5.18 1.02
C GLY A 259 3.99 3.71 1.39
N GLN A 260 3.32 2.86 0.61
CA GLN A 260 3.29 1.41 0.83
C GLN A 260 4.64 0.72 0.55
N LEU A 261 5.54 1.38 -0.19
CA LEU A 261 6.88 0.87 -0.50
C LEU A 261 7.92 1.34 0.52
N MET A 262 7.58 2.36 1.34
CA MET A 262 8.55 3.02 2.22
C MET A 262 8.71 2.27 3.55
N PRO A 263 9.92 1.77 3.87
CA PRO A 263 10.22 1.29 5.23
C PRO A 263 10.07 2.41 6.29
N PRO A 264 9.85 2.11 7.58
CA PRO A 264 10.09 0.80 8.21
C PRO A 264 8.92 -0.18 8.24
N ILE A 265 7.65 0.23 7.99
CA ILE A 265 6.50 -0.65 8.16
C ILE A 265 5.99 -1.13 6.81
N MET A 266 5.94 -0.25 5.79
CA MET A 266 5.50 -0.59 4.44
C MET A 266 3.99 -0.97 4.38
N GLY A 267 3.52 -1.44 3.22
CA GLY A 267 2.20 -2.03 3.07
C GLY A 267 2.16 -3.49 3.52
N ALA A 268 0.96 -3.98 3.80
CA ALA A 268 0.72 -5.36 4.24
C ALA A 268 1.30 -6.42 3.29
N ALA A 269 1.41 -6.12 2.00
CA ALA A 269 2.02 -7.00 1.00
C ALA A 269 3.51 -7.30 1.25
N ALA A 270 4.24 -6.41 1.93
CA ALA A 270 5.65 -6.67 2.26
C ALA A 270 5.83 -7.79 3.30
N PHE A 271 4.87 -7.95 4.23
CA PHE A 271 4.87 -9.08 5.16
C PHE A 271 4.57 -10.40 4.44
N VAL A 272 3.66 -10.36 3.46
CA VAL A 272 3.38 -11.51 2.59
C VAL A 272 4.63 -11.88 1.77
N MET A 273 5.35 -10.87 1.27
CA MET A 273 6.61 -11.07 0.55
C MET A 273 7.67 -11.75 1.44
N ALA A 274 7.80 -11.34 2.70
CA ALA A 274 8.72 -11.96 3.63
C ALA A 274 8.43 -13.46 3.86
N GLU A 275 7.15 -13.81 3.98
CA GLU A 275 6.72 -15.20 4.15
C GLU A 275 6.96 -16.03 2.89
N PHE A 276 6.66 -15.51 1.69
CA PHE A 276 6.95 -16.22 0.43
C PHE A 276 8.46 -16.39 0.17
N LEU A 277 9.28 -15.43 0.60
CA LEU A 277 10.73 -15.53 0.50
C LEU A 277 11.36 -16.41 1.61
N GLY A 278 10.60 -16.78 2.64
CA GLY A 278 11.11 -17.49 3.81
C GLY A 278 12.17 -16.70 4.58
N THR A 279 12.06 -15.35 4.60
CA THR A 279 13.03 -14.45 5.21
C THR A 279 12.39 -13.52 6.23
N SER A 280 13.22 -12.79 6.99
CA SER A 280 12.69 -11.82 7.95
C SER A 280 12.08 -10.60 7.25
N PHE A 281 11.07 -9.99 7.86
CA PHE A 281 10.52 -8.73 7.37
C PHE A 281 11.58 -7.61 7.27
N LEU A 282 12.53 -7.59 8.21
CA LEU A 282 13.63 -6.62 8.19
C LEU A 282 14.47 -6.76 6.91
N THR A 283 14.72 -7.99 6.45
CA THR A 283 15.43 -8.26 5.19
C THR A 283 14.68 -7.68 4.00
N VAL A 284 13.35 -7.91 3.93
CA VAL A 284 12.50 -7.32 2.87
C VAL A 284 12.52 -5.79 2.93
N ALA A 285 12.40 -5.21 4.13
CA ALA A 285 12.50 -3.77 4.33
C ALA A 285 13.84 -3.22 3.84
N THR A 286 14.94 -3.94 4.06
CA THR A 286 16.28 -3.57 3.57
C THR A 286 16.32 -3.52 2.04
N PHE A 287 15.77 -4.52 1.36
CA PHE A 287 15.68 -4.51 -0.11
C PHE A 287 14.86 -3.33 -0.66
N ALA A 288 13.88 -2.87 0.09
CA ALA A 288 12.98 -1.80 -0.33
C ALA A 288 13.52 -0.38 -0.10
N ILE A 289 14.52 -0.16 0.78
CA ILE A 289 14.99 1.17 1.19
C ILE A 289 15.39 2.04 -0.01
N ILE A 290 16.34 1.56 -0.82
CA ILE A 290 16.87 2.34 -1.95
C ILE A 290 15.81 2.56 -3.02
N PRO A 291 15.07 1.52 -3.50
CA PRO A 291 13.99 1.71 -4.45
C PRO A 291 12.90 2.67 -3.99
N ALA A 292 12.51 2.63 -2.71
CA ALA A 292 11.53 3.56 -2.15
C ALA A 292 12.05 5.01 -2.10
N ILE A 293 13.30 5.22 -1.68
CA ILE A 293 13.93 6.55 -1.70
C ILE A 293 13.98 7.10 -3.13
N LEU A 294 14.39 6.28 -4.10
CA LEU A 294 14.42 6.68 -5.52
C LEU A 294 13.04 7.06 -6.03
N TYR A 295 12.00 6.31 -5.64
CA TYR A 295 10.61 6.64 -5.97
C TYR A 295 10.23 8.04 -5.48
N PHE A 296 10.47 8.32 -4.20
CA PHE A 296 10.12 9.63 -3.62
C PHE A 296 10.99 10.76 -4.14
N VAL A 297 12.28 10.53 -4.40
CA VAL A 297 13.14 11.52 -5.07
C VAL A 297 12.61 11.85 -6.46
N ALA A 298 12.22 10.85 -7.23
CA ALA A 298 11.66 11.04 -8.56
C ALA A 298 10.38 11.88 -8.55
N VAL A 299 9.42 11.55 -7.67
CA VAL A 299 8.16 12.29 -7.52
C VAL A 299 8.42 13.72 -7.01
N PHE A 300 9.34 13.89 -6.06
CA PHE A 300 9.74 15.19 -5.53
C PHE A 300 10.35 16.10 -6.61
N MET A 301 11.24 15.55 -7.45
CA MET A 301 11.85 16.27 -8.56
C MET A 301 10.84 16.58 -9.67
N ALA A 302 9.94 15.66 -9.97
CA ALA A 302 8.87 15.87 -10.93
C ALA A 302 7.97 17.06 -10.53
N VAL A 303 7.54 17.10 -9.27
CA VAL A 303 6.76 18.22 -8.72
C VAL A 303 7.58 19.51 -8.69
N HIS A 304 8.88 19.44 -8.37
CA HIS A 304 9.75 20.62 -8.38
C HIS A 304 9.86 21.23 -9.78
N PHE A 305 10.09 20.40 -10.80
CA PHE A 305 10.21 20.88 -12.18
C PHE A 305 8.87 21.40 -12.72
N GLU A 306 7.76 20.73 -12.39
CA GLU A 306 6.44 21.23 -12.76
C GLU A 306 6.15 22.59 -12.13
N ALA A 307 6.42 22.76 -10.83
CA ALA A 307 6.25 24.04 -10.12
C ALA A 307 7.10 25.15 -10.73
N LYS A 308 8.35 24.85 -11.07
CA LYS A 308 9.24 25.82 -11.75
C LYS A 308 8.73 26.17 -13.14
N ARG A 309 8.21 25.19 -13.90
CA ARG A 309 7.66 25.38 -15.24
C ARG A 309 6.46 26.32 -15.26
N ILE A 310 5.58 26.21 -14.25
CA ILE A 310 4.37 27.06 -14.13
C ILE A 310 4.56 28.29 -13.23
N GLY A 311 5.76 28.48 -12.68
CA GLY A 311 6.11 29.69 -11.92
C GLY A 311 5.60 29.73 -10.48
N LEU A 312 5.23 28.59 -9.88
CA LEU A 312 4.72 28.53 -8.50
C LEU A 312 5.85 28.77 -7.48
N LYS A 313 5.55 29.66 -6.54
CA LYS A 313 6.42 29.95 -5.40
C LYS A 313 6.04 29.06 -4.20
N GLY A 314 6.91 28.99 -3.21
CA GLY A 314 6.63 28.37 -1.92
C GLY A 314 5.78 29.28 -1.03
N ILE A 315 5.33 28.73 0.10
CA ILE A 315 4.66 29.48 1.16
C ILE A 315 5.68 30.43 1.82
N PRO A 316 5.33 31.69 2.13
CA PRO A 316 6.24 32.62 2.80
C PRO A 316 6.74 32.06 4.14
N LYS A 317 8.02 32.23 4.44
CA LYS A 317 8.64 31.69 5.68
C LYS A 317 7.94 32.11 6.98
N PRO A 318 7.40 33.35 7.13
CA PRO A 318 6.67 33.75 8.34
C PRO A 318 5.43 32.92 8.62
N ASP A 319 4.77 32.37 7.56
CA ASP A 319 3.53 31.60 7.66
C ASP A 319 3.78 30.11 7.92
N LEU A 320 5.05 29.70 7.99
CA LEU A 320 5.45 28.31 8.19
C LEU A 320 5.83 28.02 9.64
N PRO A 321 5.49 26.83 10.16
CA PRO A 321 5.93 26.41 11.47
C PRO A 321 7.48 26.29 11.50
N ARG A 322 8.10 26.65 12.62
CA ARG A 322 9.54 26.49 12.81
C ARG A 322 9.83 25.02 13.19
N LEU A 323 10.73 24.37 12.46
CA LEU A 323 11.08 22.96 12.68
C LEU A 323 11.43 22.63 14.13
N GLY A 324 12.24 23.50 14.80
CA GLY A 324 12.58 23.32 16.20
C GLY A 324 11.38 23.40 17.16
N ALA A 325 10.39 24.25 16.85
CA ALA A 325 9.15 24.34 17.64
C ALA A 325 8.31 23.08 17.48
N VAL A 326 8.12 22.61 16.23
CA VAL A 326 7.37 21.37 15.93
C VAL A 326 7.99 20.17 16.65
N LEU A 327 9.30 19.98 16.54
CA LEU A 327 10.00 18.87 17.21
C LEU A 327 9.95 18.99 18.73
N ARG A 328 10.06 20.20 19.28
CA ARG A 328 9.97 20.42 20.72
C ARG A 328 8.56 20.13 21.26
N GLU A 329 7.51 20.48 20.52
CA GLU A 329 6.12 20.31 20.94
C GLU A 329 5.63 18.87 20.76
N ARG A 330 5.90 18.24 19.58
CA ARG A 330 5.30 16.96 19.17
C ARG A 330 6.31 15.89 18.77
N GLY A 331 7.61 16.17 18.73
CA GLY A 331 8.64 15.22 18.26
C GLY A 331 8.71 13.92 19.06
N HIS A 332 8.20 13.89 20.31
CA HIS A 332 8.09 12.67 21.11
C HIS A 332 7.20 11.61 20.45
N LEU A 333 6.24 12.01 19.58
CA LEU A 333 5.37 11.08 18.87
C LEU A 333 6.09 10.25 17.79
N PHE A 334 7.36 10.55 17.47
CA PHE A 334 8.21 9.66 16.66
C PHE A 334 8.74 8.45 17.46
N LEU A 335 8.74 8.51 18.80
CA LEU A 335 9.35 7.47 19.64
C LEU A 335 8.80 6.06 19.38
N PRO A 336 7.47 5.83 19.22
CA PRO A 336 6.95 4.52 18.88
C PRO A 336 7.51 3.94 17.58
N LEU A 337 7.76 4.77 16.55
CA LEU A 337 8.39 4.33 15.31
C LEU A 337 9.85 3.91 15.53
N PHE A 338 10.61 4.67 16.30
CA PHE A 338 11.98 4.31 16.65
C PHE A 338 12.04 3.04 17.51
N ILE A 339 11.06 2.80 18.39
CA ILE A 339 10.96 1.57 19.18
C ILE A 339 10.75 0.37 18.25
N ILE A 340 9.82 0.45 17.27
CA ILE A 340 9.62 -0.62 16.29
C ILE A 340 10.93 -0.93 15.56
N ILE A 341 11.61 0.10 15.05
CA ILE A 341 12.88 -0.07 14.33
C ILE A 341 13.92 -0.70 15.25
N GLY A 342 14.06 -0.22 16.48
CA GLY A 342 15.02 -0.76 17.45
C GLY A 342 14.75 -2.22 17.79
N VAL A 343 13.49 -2.61 17.97
CA VAL A 343 13.09 -4.00 18.26
C VAL A 343 13.37 -4.89 17.05
N LEU A 344 13.06 -4.45 15.82
CA LEU A 344 13.37 -5.20 14.59
C LEU A 344 14.87 -5.37 14.41
N LEU A 345 15.67 -4.32 14.61
CA LEU A 345 17.15 -4.37 14.53
C LEU A 345 17.77 -5.26 15.61
N SER A 346 17.08 -5.42 16.75
CA SER A 346 17.50 -6.33 17.82
C SER A 346 17.18 -7.81 17.51
N GLY A 347 16.61 -8.12 16.33
CA GLY A 347 16.34 -9.48 15.88
C GLY A 347 15.02 -10.08 16.38
N TYR A 348 14.15 -9.29 17.01
CA TYR A 348 12.82 -9.76 17.41
C TYR A 348 11.86 -9.85 16.20
N SER A 349 10.78 -10.63 16.38
CA SER A 349 9.75 -10.81 15.36
C SER A 349 9.01 -9.51 15.04
N ALA A 350 8.48 -9.38 13.83
CA ALA A 350 7.68 -8.24 13.42
C ALA A 350 6.40 -8.08 14.29
N SER A 351 5.80 -9.19 14.72
CA SER A 351 4.64 -9.17 15.64
C SER A 351 4.99 -8.54 16.98
N PHE A 352 6.14 -8.91 17.56
CA PHE A 352 6.61 -8.35 18.82
C PHE A 352 7.03 -6.88 18.69
N ALA A 353 7.61 -6.51 17.54
CA ALA A 353 7.93 -5.12 17.23
C ALA A 353 6.65 -4.25 17.15
N ALA A 354 5.62 -4.73 16.46
CA ALA A 354 4.33 -4.05 16.39
C ALA A 354 3.67 -3.91 17.77
N LEU A 355 3.66 -4.98 18.57
CA LEU A 355 3.17 -4.94 19.96
C LEU A 355 3.91 -3.89 20.79
N SER A 356 5.24 -3.89 20.73
CA SER A 356 6.08 -2.93 21.44
C SER A 356 5.77 -1.49 21.02
N GLY A 357 5.55 -1.28 19.71
CA GLY A 357 5.09 0.00 19.16
C GLY A 357 3.75 0.42 19.76
N ILE A 358 2.73 -0.44 19.71
CA ILE A 358 1.38 -0.17 20.22
C ILE A 358 1.42 0.22 21.71
N VAL A 359 2.09 -0.60 22.51
CA VAL A 359 2.21 -0.37 23.97
C VAL A 359 2.94 0.94 24.26
N SER A 360 3.94 1.30 23.45
CA SER A 360 4.72 2.52 23.65
C SER A 360 3.98 3.82 23.26
N VAL A 361 2.94 3.76 22.41
CA VAL A 361 2.19 4.97 22.00
C VAL A 361 1.56 5.66 23.22
N ILE A 362 0.93 4.89 24.11
CA ILE A 362 0.20 5.44 25.26
C ILE A 362 1.13 6.24 26.19
N PRO A 363 2.21 5.66 26.77
CA PRO A 363 3.11 6.42 27.64
C PRO A 363 3.84 7.55 26.90
N THR A 364 4.10 7.40 25.60
CA THR A 364 4.69 8.46 24.79
C THR A 364 3.80 9.72 24.79
N THR A 365 2.47 9.57 24.67
CA THR A 365 1.56 10.73 24.71
C THR A 365 1.55 11.45 26.06
N TRP A 366 1.93 10.80 27.16
CA TRP A 366 2.00 11.42 28.49
C TRP A 366 3.20 12.35 28.68
N LEU A 367 4.20 12.26 27.80
CA LEU A 367 5.41 13.08 27.91
C LEU A 367 5.15 14.58 27.72
N ARG A 368 4.02 14.97 27.11
CA ARG A 368 3.66 16.37 26.86
C ARG A 368 2.21 16.65 27.26
N SER A 369 1.99 17.85 27.79
CA SER A 369 0.64 18.29 28.21
C SER A 369 -0.34 18.37 27.03
N SER A 370 0.14 18.72 25.84
CA SER A 370 -0.68 18.84 24.63
C SER A 370 -1.25 17.51 24.12
N THR A 371 -0.64 16.37 24.50
CA THR A 371 -1.05 15.03 24.07
C THR A 371 -1.47 14.11 25.21
N ARG A 372 -1.33 14.55 26.47
CA ARG A 372 -1.52 13.72 27.67
C ARG A 372 -2.90 13.07 27.79
N TYR A 373 -3.94 13.74 27.35
CA TYR A 373 -5.32 13.27 27.51
C TYR A 373 -5.88 12.59 26.26
N THR A 374 -5.05 12.28 25.28
CA THR A 374 -5.48 11.63 24.04
C THR A 374 -6.01 10.22 24.28
N PHE A 375 -5.39 9.46 25.20
CA PHE A 375 -5.80 8.10 25.53
C PHE A 375 -6.51 8.03 26.90
N THR A 376 -7.83 8.17 26.88
CA THR A 376 -8.72 7.78 27.97
C THR A 376 -9.07 6.29 27.82
N PRO A 377 -9.59 5.60 28.87
CA PRO A 377 -10.05 4.21 28.72
C PRO A 377 -11.05 4.01 27.59
N LYS A 378 -11.96 4.96 27.39
CA LYS A 378 -12.91 4.96 26.28
C LYS A 378 -12.19 5.09 24.94
N ALA A 379 -11.23 6.01 24.81
CA ALA A 379 -10.45 6.21 23.61
C ALA A 379 -9.61 4.96 23.25
N ILE A 380 -9.11 4.22 24.22
CA ILE A 380 -8.41 2.95 23.98
C ILE A 380 -9.37 1.93 23.37
N ILE A 381 -10.57 1.75 23.93
CA ILE A 381 -11.59 0.85 23.39
C ILE A 381 -11.97 1.23 21.95
N GLU A 382 -12.22 2.52 21.69
CA GLU A 382 -12.51 3.04 20.35
C GLU A 382 -11.37 2.78 19.36
N THR A 383 -10.12 2.91 19.81
CA THR A 383 -8.95 2.67 18.95
C THR A 383 -8.75 1.17 18.64
N LEU A 384 -8.98 0.29 19.62
CA LEU A 384 -8.98 -1.16 19.41
C LEU A 384 -10.08 -1.58 18.42
N GLU A 385 -11.27 -1.00 18.57
CA GLU A 385 -12.38 -1.22 17.63
C GLU A 385 -12.03 -0.73 16.22
N ALA A 386 -11.49 0.47 16.08
CA ALA A 386 -11.09 1.05 14.80
C ALA A 386 -10.02 0.21 14.10
N GLY A 387 -9.00 -0.27 14.81
CA GLY A 387 -7.97 -1.16 14.28
C GLY A 387 -8.55 -2.47 13.74
N ALA A 388 -9.45 -3.12 14.50
CA ALA A 388 -10.12 -4.33 14.05
C ALA A 388 -10.98 -4.07 12.79
N ARG A 389 -11.77 -2.99 12.77
CA ARG A 389 -12.58 -2.60 11.61
C ARG A 389 -11.74 -2.35 10.36
N ASN A 390 -10.61 -1.68 10.49
CA ASN A 390 -9.69 -1.40 9.37
C ASN A 390 -9.03 -2.68 8.82
N THR A 391 -8.93 -3.74 9.62
CA THR A 391 -8.35 -5.02 9.21
C THR A 391 -9.31 -5.86 8.35
N ILE A 392 -10.62 -5.68 8.45
CA ILE A 392 -11.63 -6.54 7.81
C ILE A 392 -11.39 -6.67 6.30
N VAL A 393 -11.19 -5.54 5.62
CA VAL A 393 -10.98 -5.51 4.16
C VAL A 393 -9.78 -6.37 3.78
N VAL A 394 -8.69 -6.28 4.52
CA VAL A 394 -7.45 -7.03 4.24
C VAL A 394 -7.64 -8.51 4.58
N ALA A 395 -8.23 -8.84 5.72
CA ALA A 395 -8.48 -10.22 6.14
C ALA A 395 -9.33 -10.99 5.13
N LEU A 396 -10.48 -10.41 4.72
CA LEU A 396 -11.37 -11.02 3.75
C LEU A 396 -10.72 -11.15 2.37
N ALA A 397 -9.99 -10.11 1.94
CA ALA A 397 -9.30 -10.13 0.68
C ALA A 397 -8.14 -11.16 0.65
N CYS A 398 -7.41 -11.33 1.75
CA CYS A 398 -6.37 -12.36 1.89
C CYS A 398 -6.96 -13.78 1.87
N ALA A 399 -8.07 -14.00 2.58
CA ALA A 399 -8.75 -15.30 2.56
C ALA A 399 -9.30 -15.64 1.16
N CYS A 400 -9.90 -14.65 0.48
CA CYS A 400 -10.40 -14.83 -0.89
C CYS A 400 -9.26 -15.05 -1.90
N ALA A 401 -8.14 -14.35 -1.77
CA ALA A 401 -6.94 -14.58 -2.58
C ALA A 401 -6.34 -15.98 -2.32
N GLY A 402 -6.54 -16.53 -1.12
CA GLY A 402 -6.22 -17.93 -0.81
C GLY A 402 -6.97 -18.93 -1.70
N ILE A 403 -8.23 -18.64 -2.05
CA ILE A 403 -8.98 -19.46 -3.03
C ILE A 403 -8.26 -19.45 -4.39
N VAL A 404 -7.85 -18.28 -4.87
CA VAL A 404 -7.18 -18.12 -6.17
C VAL A 404 -5.86 -18.87 -6.18
N ILE A 405 -5.02 -18.69 -5.17
CA ILE A 405 -3.73 -19.38 -5.05
C ILE A 405 -3.92 -20.90 -4.95
N GLY A 406 -4.86 -21.34 -4.13
CA GLY A 406 -5.15 -22.78 -3.98
C GLY A 406 -5.50 -23.42 -5.32
N VAL A 407 -6.32 -22.77 -6.14
CA VAL A 407 -6.64 -23.25 -7.49
C VAL A 407 -5.42 -23.22 -8.41
N ILE A 408 -4.60 -22.14 -8.39
CA ILE A 408 -3.38 -22.03 -9.22
C ILE A 408 -2.40 -23.16 -8.89
N ILE A 409 -2.18 -23.44 -7.61
CA ILE A 409 -1.28 -24.52 -7.16
C ILE A 409 -1.84 -25.88 -7.59
N LEU A 410 -3.11 -26.14 -7.31
CA LEU A 410 -3.75 -27.42 -7.60
C LEU A 410 -3.77 -27.76 -9.10
N THR A 411 -4.00 -26.78 -9.95
CA THR A 411 -4.11 -26.98 -11.40
C THR A 411 -2.80 -26.83 -12.15
N GLY A 412 -1.73 -26.38 -11.49
CA GLY A 412 -0.46 -26.07 -12.14
C GLY A 412 -0.51 -24.88 -13.10
N LEU A 413 -1.54 -24.01 -13.00
CA LEU A 413 -1.74 -22.86 -13.90
C LEU A 413 -0.53 -21.90 -13.88
N GLY A 414 0.17 -21.78 -12.76
CA GLY A 414 1.40 -20.97 -12.66
C GLY A 414 2.48 -21.43 -13.64
N LEU A 415 2.65 -22.75 -13.84
CA LEU A 415 3.60 -23.30 -14.83
C LEU A 415 3.14 -23.05 -16.27
N ALA A 416 1.84 -23.20 -16.55
CA ALA A 416 1.27 -22.89 -17.86
C ALA A 416 1.47 -21.42 -18.22
N PHE A 417 1.21 -20.52 -17.27
CA PHE A 417 1.44 -19.09 -17.44
C PHE A 417 2.94 -18.76 -17.65
N THR A 418 3.82 -19.39 -16.88
CA THR A 418 5.28 -19.27 -17.06
C THR A 418 5.69 -19.63 -18.50
N ASN A 419 5.23 -20.78 -19.00
CA ASN A 419 5.54 -21.21 -20.37
C ASN A 419 4.99 -20.22 -21.43
N LEU A 420 3.80 -19.65 -21.19
CA LEU A 420 3.23 -18.63 -22.07
C LEU A 420 4.10 -17.36 -22.12
N VAL A 421 4.53 -16.86 -20.95
CA VAL A 421 5.42 -15.68 -20.87
C VAL A 421 6.75 -15.96 -21.55
N MET A 422 7.35 -17.14 -21.32
CA MET A 422 8.60 -17.55 -21.94
C MET A 422 8.50 -17.58 -23.47
N ALA A 423 7.44 -18.20 -24.01
CA ALA A 423 7.19 -18.25 -25.44
C ALA A 423 6.94 -16.86 -26.02
N ALA A 424 6.10 -16.05 -25.40
CA ALA A 424 5.75 -14.71 -25.87
C ALA A 424 6.93 -13.72 -25.80
N SER A 425 7.86 -13.92 -24.85
CA SER A 425 9.07 -13.12 -24.71
C SER A 425 10.27 -13.60 -25.52
N TYR A 426 10.13 -14.68 -26.28
CA TYR A 426 11.25 -15.35 -26.97
C TYR A 426 12.42 -15.69 -26.04
N ASN A 427 12.15 -16.03 -24.78
CA ASN A 427 13.14 -16.26 -23.71
C ASN A 427 14.07 -15.04 -23.44
N MET A 428 13.65 -13.83 -23.81
CA MET A 428 14.41 -12.61 -23.54
C MET A 428 13.87 -11.91 -22.28
N LEU A 429 14.78 -11.45 -21.42
CA LEU A 429 14.42 -10.88 -20.11
C LEU A 429 13.59 -9.58 -20.24
N LEU A 430 14.02 -8.62 -21.05
CA LEU A 430 13.33 -7.33 -21.14
C LEU A 430 11.88 -7.44 -21.66
N PRO A 431 11.57 -8.18 -22.73
CA PRO A 431 10.19 -8.43 -23.15
C PRO A 431 9.38 -9.16 -22.07
N ALA A 432 9.96 -10.12 -21.35
CA ALA A 432 9.28 -10.81 -20.27
C ALA A 432 8.93 -9.86 -19.11
N LEU A 433 9.84 -8.95 -18.72
CA LEU A 433 9.58 -7.92 -17.72
C LEU A 433 8.44 -6.99 -18.14
N ILE A 434 8.39 -6.58 -19.42
CA ILE A 434 7.31 -5.74 -19.96
C ILE A 434 5.97 -6.49 -19.93
N LEU A 435 5.94 -7.76 -20.35
CA LEU A 435 4.74 -8.59 -20.30
C LEU A 435 4.28 -8.81 -18.85
N THR A 436 5.21 -9.06 -17.94
CA THR A 436 4.92 -9.21 -16.50
C THR A 436 4.40 -7.91 -15.89
N MET A 437 4.96 -6.76 -16.27
CA MET A 437 4.47 -5.44 -15.85
C MET A 437 3.01 -5.24 -16.29
N ILE A 438 2.72 -5.48 -17.57
CA ILE A 438 1.36 -5.32 -18.14
C ILE A 438 0.39 -6.27 -17.44
N ALA A 439 0.76 -7.55 -17.31
CA ALA A 439 -0.06 -8.55 -16.64
C ALA A 439 -0.28 -8.18 -15.16
N GLY A 440 0.77 -7.73 -14.46
CA GLY A 440 0.69 -7.30 -13.07
C GLY A 440 -0.25 -6.11 -12.88
N ILE A 441 -0.15 -5.09 -13.74
CA ILE A 441 -1.07 -3.95 -13.72
C ILE A 441 -2.52 -4.42 -13.94
N ILE A 442 -2.78 -5.24 -14.95
CA ILE A 442 -4.12 -5.75 -15.26
C ILE A 442 -4.69 -6.57 -14.09
N LEU A 443 -3.91 -7.50 -13.56
CA LEU A 443 -4.32 -8.34 -12.42
C LEU A 443 -4.53 -7.53 -11.13
N GLY A 444 -3.84 -6.40 -10.98
CA GLY A 444 -3.97 -5.52 -9.81
C GLY A 444 -5.13 -4.53 -9.91
N MET A 445 -5.74 -4.33 -11.08
CA MET A 445 -6.79 -3.33 -11.27
C MET A 445 -8.01 -3.61 -10.41
N GLY A 446 -8.40 -2.60 -9.60
CA GLY A 446 -9.61 -2.69 -8.77
C GLY A 446 -9.46 -3.56 -7.54
N LEU A 447 -8.26 -4.02 -7.22
CA LEU A 447 -7.96 -4.81 -6.05
C LEU A 447 -7.15 -4.00 -5.02
N PRO A 448 -7.34 -4.26 -3.71
CA PRO A 448 -6.38 -3.83 -2.71
C PRO A 448 -4.99 -4.43 -2.99
N THR A 449 -3.92 -3.72 -2.63
CA THR A 449 -2.54 -4.06 -3.01
C THR A 449 -2.13 -5.47 -2.56
N THR A 450 -2.51 -5.87 -1.35
CA THR A 450 -2.10 -7.16 -0.78
C THR A 450 -2.65 -8.36 -1.58
N PRO A 451 -3.97 -8.49 -1.83
CA PRO A 451 -4.48 -9.58 -2.66
C PRO A 451 -4.00 -9.48 -4.12
N ALA A 452 -3.79 -8.27 -4.65
CA ALA A 452 -3.21 -8.09 -5.98
C ALA A 452 -1.81 -8.71 -6.05
N TYR A 453 -0.93 -8.38 -5.11
CA TYR A 453 0.40 -8.95 -5.00
C TYR A 453 0.37 -10.47 -4.84
N ILE A 454 -0.49 -10.99 -3.96
CA ILE A 454 -0.64 -12.43 -3.68
C ILE A 454 -0.94 -13.22 -4.95
N MET A 455 -1.91 -12.78 -5.74
CA MET A 455 -2.26 -13.43 -7.01
C MET A 455 -1.13 -13.34 -8.03
N GLN A 456 -0.50 -12.17 -8.12
CA GLN A 456 0.59 -11.92 -9.05
C GLN A 456 1.82 -12.77 -8.76
N VAL A 457 2.17 -12.98 -7.50
CA VAL A 457 3.32 -13.82 -7.11
C VAL A 457 3.19 -15.22 -7.67
N ALA A 458 2.04 -15.85 -7.51
CA ALA A 458 1.81 -17.23 -7.94
C ALA A 458 1.91 -17.40 -9.47
N LEU A 459 1.61 -16.35 -10.24
CA LEU A 459 1.58 -16.40 -11.70
C LEU A 459 2.84 -15.83 -12.34
N LEU A 460 3.39 -14.72 -11.82
CA LEU A 460 4.39 -13.91 -12.51
C LEU A 460 5.82 -14.16 -12.03
N VAL A 461 6.02 -14.38 -10.73
CA VAL A 461 7.36 -14.57 -10.16
C VAL A 461 8.08 -15.78 -10.76
N PRO A 462 7.44 -16.97 -10.92
CA PRO A 462 8.13 -18.14 -11.48
C PRO A 462 8.72 -17.89 -12.88
N ALA A 463 8.05 -17.12 -13.72
CA ALA A 463 8.53 -16.78 -15.06
C ALA A 463 9.80 -15.93 -15.03
N LEU A 464 9.87 -14.93 -14.14
CA LEU A 464 11.03 -14.06 -13.98
C LEU A 464 12.23 -14.81 -13.40
N VAL A 465 12.00 -15.64 -12.38
CA VAL A 465 13.06 -16.47 -11.76
C VAL A 465 13.63 -17.46 -12.78
N ARG A 466 12.79 -18.07 -13.62
CA ARG A 466 13.25 -18.98 -14.68
C ARG A 466 14.11 -18.27 -15.74
N LEU A 467 13.94 -16.97 -15.94
CA LEU A 467 14.78 -16.13 -16.80
C LEU A 467 16.06 -15.62 -16.11
N GLY A 468 16.35 -16.08 -14.89
CA GLY A 468 17.55 -15.74 -14.15
C GLY A 468 17.45 -14.49 -13.29
N VAL A 469 16.25 -13.92 -13.09
CA VAL A 469 16.05 -12.84 -12.13
C VAL A 469 16.19 -13.38 -10.71
N GLN A 470 16.92 -12.65 -9.85
CA GLN A 470 16.99 -12.98 -8.43
C GLN A 470 15.59 -13.01 -7.80
N VAL A 471 15.33 -13.93 -6.91
CA VAL A 471 13.99 -14.18 -6.34
C VAL A 471 13.47 -12.91 -5.65
N GLU A 472 14.31 -12.22 -4.88
CA GLU A 472 13.99 -10.98 -4.18
C GLU A 472 13.61 -9.86 -5.15
N ALA A 473 14.37 -9.73 -6.24
CA ALA A 473 14.11 -8.76 -7.29
C ALA A 473 12.79 -9.07 -8.03
N ALA A 474 12.52 -10.34 -8.32
CA ALA A 474 11.28 -10.77 -8.97
C ALA A 474 10.05 -10.47 -8.09
N HIS A 475 10.12 -10.78 -6.79
CA HIS A 475 9.06 -10.48 -5.83
C HIS A 475 8.84 -8.98 -5.67
N LEU A 476 9.91 -8.18 -5.53
CA LEU A 476 9.79 -6.74 -5.40
C LEU A 476 9.29 -6.09 -6.70
N PHE A 477 9.68 -6.61 -7.87
CA PHE A 477 9.17 -6.18 -9.18
C PHE A 477 7.64 -6.34 -9.25
N VAL A 478 7.16 -7.51 -8.89
CA VAL A 478 5.71 -7.81 -8.87
C VAL A 478 5.00 -6.95 -7.83
N LEU A 479 5.58 -6.76 -6.63
CA LEU A 479 5.02 -5.88 -5.60
C LEU A 479 4.87 -4.44 -6.11
N TYR A 480 5.86 -3.91 -6.81
CA TYR A 480 5.79 -2.56 -7.38
C TYR A 480 4.61 -2.40 -8.34
N PHE A 481 4.37 -3.36 -9.24
CA PHE A 481 3.26 -3.27 -10.17
C PHE A 481 1.91 -3.55 -9.54
N ALA A 482 1.84 -4.35 -8.48
CA ALA A 482 0.65 -4.44 -7.64
C ALA A 482 0.32 -3.09 -6.98
N VAL A 483 1.33 -2.37 -6.46
CA VAL A 483 1.18 -1.04 -5.86
C VAL A 483 0.81 0.00 -6.91
N LEU A 484 1.51 0.05 -8.05
CA LEU A 484 1.30 1.04 -9.12
C LEU A 484 -0.03 0.86 -9.85
N SER A 485 -0.66 -0.32 -9.79
CA SER A 485 -2.01 -0.52 -10.33
C SER A 485 -3.04 0.43 -9.70
N ALA A 486 -2.79 0.89 -8.46
CA ALA A 486 -3.67 1.84 -7.75
C ALA A 486 -3.68 3.26 -8.35
N ILE A 487 -2.70 3.61 -9.21
CA ILE A 487 -2.65 4.90 -9.92
C ILE A 487 -2.81 4.74 -11.44
N THR A 488 -2.91 3.50 -11.93
CA THR A 488 -2.98 3.21 -13.37
C THR A 488 -4.44 3.14 -13.85
N PRO A 489 -4.84 3.88 -14.93
CA PRO A 489 -6.18 3.73 -15.50
C PRO A 489 -6.38 2.29 -16.05
N PRO A 490 -7.62 1.80 -16.14
CA PRO A 490 -8.89 2.54 -16.01
C PRO A 490 -9.45 2.64 -14.59
N VAL A 491 -8.99 1.87 -13.61
CA VAL A 491 -9.59 1.82 -12.26
C VAL A 491 -8.94 2.82 -11.30
N ALA A 492 -7.60 2.80 -11.17
CA ALA A 492 -6.81 3.78 -10.42
C ALA A 492 -7.38 4.14 -9.02
N LEU A 493 -7.53 3.14 -8.12
CA LEU A 493 -8.24 3.30 -6.84
C LEU A 493 -7.76 4.47 -5.98
N ALA A 494 -6.44 4.75 -5.92
CA ALA A 494 -5.90 5.87 -5.16
C ALA A 494 -6.26 7.21 -5.81
N VAL A 495 -6.28 7.28 -7.14
CA VAL A 495 -6.72 8.48 -7.88
C VAL A 495 -8.21 8.70 -7.71
N TYR A 496 -9.01 7.62 -7.72
CA TYR A 496 -10.45 7.69 -7.46
C TYR A 496 -10.73 8.31 -6.07
N ALA A 497 -10.02 7.84 -5.05
CA ALA A 497 -10.12 8.41 -3.70
C ALA A 497 -9.72 9.90 -3.68
N ALA A 498 -8.61 10.27 -4.31
CA ALA A 498 -8.15 11.66 -4.40
C ALA A 498 -9.13 12.56 -5.14
N ASN A 499 -9.83 12.03 -6.15
CA ASN A 499 -10.84 12.78 -6.90
C ASN A 499 -12.10 13.07 -6.09
N GLY A 500 -12.43 12.26 -5.10
CA GLY A 500 -13.47 12.59 -4.11
C GLY A 500 -13.22 13.92 -3.41
N ILE A 501 -11.95 14.29 -3.21
CA ILE A 501 -11.51 15.52 -2.56
C ILE A 501 -11.21 16.61 -3.60
N SER A 502 -10.44 16.30 -4.66
CA SER A 502 -10.01 17.27 -5.67
C SER A 502 -11.15 17.71 -6.60
N ARG A 503 -12.19 16.88 -6.75
CA ARG A 503 -13.33 17.06 -7.65
C ARG A 503 -12.93 17.23 -9.13
N ALA A 504 -11.82 16.62 -9.54
CA ALA A 504 -11.35 16.59 -10.92
C ALA A 504 -11.91 15.39 -11.69
N GLY A 505 -11.77 15.39 -13.01
CA GLY A 505 -12.13 14.24 -13.84
C GLY A 505 -11.20 13.05 -13.57
N LEU A 506 -11.78 11.83 -13.44
CA LEU A 506 -11.00 10.63 -13.11
C LEU A 506 -9.90 10.36 -14.14
N MET A 507 -10.21 10.42 -15.42
CA MET A 507 -9.25 10.12 -16.50
C MET A 507 -8.14 11.15 -16.58
N GLU A 508 -8.46 12.44 -16.40
CA GLU A 508 -7.48 13.54 -16.38
C GLU A 508 -6.49 13.37 -15.21
N SER A 509 -7.01 13.10 -14.02
CA SER A 509 -6.19 12.87 -12.83
C SER A 509 -5.35 11.59 -12.95
N SER A 510 -5.90 10.51 -13.55
CA SER A 510 -5.18 9.26 -13.74
C SER A 510 -4.02 9.42 -14.72
N TRP A 511 -4.22 10.11 -15.84
CA TRP A 511 -3.11 10.40 -16.77
C TRP A 511 -2.05 11.32 -16.15
N ALA A 512 -2.48 12.30 -15.34
CA ALA A 512 -1.55 13.13 -14.57
C ALA A 512 -0.76 12.28 -13.56
N ALA A 513 -1.41 11.32 -12.89
CA ALA A 513 -0.77 10.40 -11.95
C ALA A 513 0.22 9.46 -12.64
N VAL A 514 -0.15 8.87 -13.78
CA VAL A 514 0.78 8.04 -14.59
C VAL A 514 2.00 8.85 -15.02
N LYS A 515 1.80 10.07 -15.53
CA LYS A 515 2.91 10.94 -15.93
C LYS A 515 3.83 11.28 -14.76
N LEU A 516 3.27 11.64 -13.62
CA LEU A 516 4.02 11.97 -12.40
C LEU A 516 4.75 10.75 -11.83
N GLY A 517 4.07 9.60 -11.83
CA GLY A 517 4.58 8.33 -11.33
C GLY A 517 5.43 7.53 -12.33
N LEU A 518 5.62 8.01 -13.57
CA LEU A 518 6.27 7.23 -14.63
C LEU A 518 7.66 6.73 -14.24
N THR A 519 8.41 7.52 -13.50
CA THR A 519 9.71 7.12 -12.96
C THR A 519 9.57 5.91 -12.03
N GLY A 520 8.48 5.83 -11.26
CA GLY A 520 8.17 4.69 -10.40
C GLY A 520 7.97 3.38 -11.17
N TYR A 521 7.47 3.43 -12.42
CA TYR A 521 7.35 2.24 -13.27
C TYR A 521 8.69 1.76 -13.81
N ILE A 522 9.71 2.61 -13.83
CA ILE A 522 11.05 2.28 -14.33
C ILE A 522 11.95 1.71 -13.24
N ILE A 523 11.78 2.14 -11.99
CA ILE A 523 12.58 1.66 -10.85
C ILE A 523 12.61 0.13 -10.73
N PRO A 524 11.50 -0.63 -10.94
CA PRO A 524 11.56 -2.08 -10.93
C PRO A 524 12.53 -2.68 -11.95
N PHE A 525 12.61 -2.10 -13.14
CA PHE A 525 13.59 -2.54 -14.13
C PHE A 525 15.02 -2.25 -13.67
N MET A 526 15.25 -1.09 -13.02
CA MET A 526 16.57 -0.73 -12.52
C MET A 526 17.12 -1.77 -11.55
N PHE A 527 16.37 -2.20 -10.56
CA PHE A 527 16.85 -3.16 -9.57
C PHE A 527 16.87 -4.61 -10.08
N VAL A 528 16.11 -4.95 -11.12
CA VAL A 528 16.23 -6.26 -11.78
C VAL A 528 17.55 -6.36 -12.54
N PHE A 529 17.96 -5.30 -13.25
CA PHE A 529 19.24 -5.25 -13.96
C PHE A 529 20.42 -4.91 -13.05
N GLY A 530 20.16 -4.22 -11.93
CA GLY A 530 21.17 -3.80 -10.95
C GLY A 530 20.80 -4.18 -9.51
N PRO A 531 21.03 -5.44 -9.09
CA PRO A 531 20.66 -5.90 -7.74
C PRO A 531 21.30 -5.13 -6.59
N SER A 532 22.35 -4.36 -6.84
CA SER A 532 22.96 -3.44 -5.87
C SER A 532 21.97 -2.40 -5.33
N LEU A 533 20.92 -2.05 -6.09
CA LEU A 533 19.82 -1.21 -5.61
C LEU A 533 18.94 -1.91 -4.53
N LEU A 534 19.04 -3.23 -4.39
CA LEU A 534 18.43 -4.00 -3.32
C LEU A 534 19.37 -4.20 -2.11
N MET A 535 20.43 -3.42 -2.04
CA MET A 535 21.50 -3.57 -1.03
C MET A 535 22.22 -4.93 -1.09
N ILE A 536 22.27 -5.55 -2.28
CA ILE A 536 22.95 -6.81 -2.53
C ILE A 536 24.29 -6.51 -3.23
N GLY A 537 25.40 -6.87 -2.61
CA GLY A 537 26.76 -6.66 -3.15
C GLY A 537 27.64 -5.80 -2.24
N GLU A 538 28.77 -5.37 -2.78
CA GLU A 538 29.74 -4.57 -2.04
C GLU A 538 29.26 -3.12 -1.82
N TRP A 539 29.53 -2.56 -0.65
CA TRP A 539 29.02 -1.23 -0.24
C TRP A 539 29.38 -0.09 -1.22
N TYR A 540 30.58 -0.14 -1.82
CA TYR A 540 31.01 0.88 -2.79
C TYR A 540 30.24 0.78 -4.12
N THR A 541 29.91 -0.43 -4.55
CA THR A 541 29.05 -0.65 -5.73
C THR A 541 27.63 -0.14 -5.46
N ILE A 542 27.08 -0.45 -4.27
CA ILE A 542 25.77 0.05 -3.83
C ILE A 542 25.76 1.59 -3.83
N ALA A 543 26.76 2.22 -3.20
CA ALA A 543 26.85 3.68 -3.14
C ALA A 543 26.96 4.32 -4.54
N GLY A 544 27.79 3.77 -5.43
CA GLY A 544 27.91 4.22 -6.82
C GLY A 544 26.59 4.13 -7.57
N THR A 545 25.95 2.96 -7.51
CA THR A 545 24.65 2.73 -8.19
C THR A 545 23.55 3.64 -7.65
N VAL A 546 23.51 3.93 -6.35
CA VAL A 546 22.53 4.87 -5.76
C VAL A 546 22.71 6.27 -6.33
N VAL A 547 23.96 6.74 -6.47
CA VAL A 547 24.25 8.07 -7.04
C VAL A 547 23.81 8.13 -8.50
N THR A 548 24.22 7.17 -9.33
CA THR A 548 23.88 7.16 -10.77
C THR A 548 22.37 7.00 -10.99
N ALA A 549 21.72 6.12 -10.21
CA ALA A 549 20.27 5.96 -10.23
C ALA A 549 19.54 7.25 -9.83
N THR A 550 20.00 7.95 -8.78
CA THR A 550 19.41 9.23 -8.34
C THR A 550 19.50 10.30 -9.43
N ILE A 551 20.63 10.39 -10.11
CA ILE A 551 20.81 11.28 -11.25
C ILE A 551 19.88 10.85 -12.40
N GLY A 552 19.81 9.56 -12.71
CA GLY A 552 18.96 9.00 -13.76
C GLY A 552 17.48 9.31 -13.56
N VAL A 553 16.94 9.08 -12.36
CA VAL A 553 15.53 9.38 -12.06
C VAL A 553 15.24 10.89 -12.09
N THR A 554 16.24 11.71 -11.71
CA THR A 554 16.13 13.18 -11.79
C THR A 554 16.10 13.66 -13.24
N CYS A 555 16.95 13.12 -14.11
CA CYS A 555 16.96 13.40 -15.55
C CYS A 555 15.63 13.01 -16.19
N LEU A 556 15.09 11.85 -15.84
CA LEU A 556 13.80 11.40 -16.34
C LEU A 556 12.65 12.31 -15.91
N ALA A 557 12.63 12.72 -14.64
CA ALA A 557 11.65 13.67 -14.13
C ALA A 557 11.71 15.01 -14.88
N ALA A 558 12.92 15.52 -15.14
CA ALA A 558 13.14 16.75 -15.90
C ALA A 558 12.65 16.64 -17.36
N ALA A 559 12.96 15.54 -18.03
CA ALA A 559 12.54 15.28 -19.40
C ALA A 559 11.02 15.20 -19.54
N LEU A 560 10.33 14.59 -18.57
CA LEU A 560 8.86 14.45 -18.54
C LEU A 560 8.13 15.77 -18.27
N HIS A 561 8.71 16.63 -17.42
CA HIS A 561 8.10 17.89 -17.02
C HIS A 561 8.59 19.10 -17.82
N ASN A 562 9.40 18.90 -18.87
CA ASN A 562 9.89 19.93 -19.79
C ASN A 562 10.62 21.09 -19.09
N TYR A 563 11.26 20.83 -17.98
CA TYR A 563 12.02 21.80 -17.21
C TYR A 563 13.22 21.11 -16.54
N PHE A 564 14.38 21.77 -16.57
CA PHE A 564 15.56 21.36 -15.85
C PHE A 564 16.08 22.53 -15.01
N PHE A 565 17.11 22.36 -14.23
CA PHE A 565 17.56 23.35 -13.23
C PHE A 565 17.72 24.77 -13.75
N PHE A 566 18.12 24.94 -15.01
CA PHE A 566 18.41 26.26 -15.60
C PHE A 566 17.26 26.84 -16.42
N GLY A 567 16.20 26.08 -16.70
CA GLY A 567 15.07 26.59 -17.48
C GLY A 567 14.26 25.52 -18.19
N PRO A 568 13.29 25.96 -19.04
CA PRO A 568 12.51 25.04 -19.86
C PRO A 568 13.39 24.32 -20.89
N THR A 569 13.18 23.00 -21.01
CA THR A 569 13.99 22.15 -21.88
C THR A 569 13.51 22.19 -23.33
N ARG A 570 14.45 22.14 -24.27
CA ARG A 570 14.21 21.94 -25.72
C ARG A 570 14.04 20.47 -26.03
N ILE A 571 13.55 20.16 -27.25
CA ILE A 571 13.26 18.76 -27.65
C ILE A 571 14.55 17.90 -27.60
N TRP A 572 15.69 18.40 -28.11
CA TRP A 572 16.96 17.65 -28.06
C TRP A 572 17.53 17.50 -26.65
N GLU A 573 17.39 18.52 -25.80
CA GLU A 573 17.77 18.44 -24.38
C GLU A 573 16.95 17.38 -23.65
N ARG A 574 15.66 17.28 -23.97
CA ARG A 574 14.79 16.22 -23.45
C ARG A 574 15.25 14.84 -23.92
N LEU A 575 15.63 14.70 -25.22
CA LEU A 575 16.16 13.45 -25.74
C LEU A 575 17.47 13.06 -25.04
N PHE A 576 18.38 14.02 -24.81
CA PHE A 576 19.60 13.78 -24.04
C PHE A 576 19.30 13.38 -22.60
N LEU A 577 18.34 14.04 -21.93
CA LEU A 577 17.93 13.70 -20.57
C LEU A 577 17.25 12.33 -20.51
N PHE A 578 16.41 11.97 -21.47
CA PHE A 578 15.86 10.61 -21.59
C PHE A 578 16.96 9.58 -21.82
N GLY A 579 17.86 9.83 -22.74
CA GLY A 579 19.00 8.95 -23.02
C GLY A 579 19.89 8.78 -21.77
N ALA A 580 20.23 9.87 -21.11
CA ALA A 580 20.99 9.85 -19.85
C ALA A 580 20.28 9.04 -18.77
N ALA A 581 18.98 9.21 -18.62
CA ALA A 581 18.19 8.48 -17.64
C ALA A 581 18.25 6.96 -17.89
N PHE A 582 17.97 6.51 -19.12
CA PHE A 582 17.98 5.09 -19.45
C PHE A 582 19.36 4.45 -19.35
N VAL A 583 20.41 5.18 -19.70
CA VAL A 583 21.78 4.67 -19.66
C VAL A 583 22.31 4.62 -18.22
N LEU A 584 22.04 5.63 -17.38
CA LEU A 584 22.42 5.66 -15.97
C LEU A 584 21.63 4.67 -15.09
N ILE A 585 20.52 4.15 -15.60
CA ILE A 585 19.72 3.10 -14.95
C ILE A 585 20.43 1.74 -15.00
N ASN A 586 21.22 1.49 -16.04
CA ASN A 586 21.97 0.24 -16.18
C ASN A 586 23.35 0.40 -15.48
N PRO A 587 23.61 -0.33 -14.37
CA PRO A 587 24.84 -0.15 -13.62
C PRO A 587 26.05 -0.65 -14.43
N GLY A 588 27.07 0.21 -14.57
CA GLY A 588 28.31 -0.14 -15.24
C GLY A 588 29.15 1.09 -15.58
N PHE A 589 30.47 0.99 -15.52
CA PHE A 589 31.36 2.12 -15.79
C PHE A 589 31.13 2.74 -17.19
N GLN A 590 30.91 1.92 -18.20
CA GLN A 590 30.66 2.41 -19.57
C GLN A 590 29.31 3.15 -19.68
N SER A 591 28.26 2.61 -19.08
CA SER A 591 26.94 3.24 -19.02
C SER A 591 26.99 4.55 -18.24
N ASP A 592 27.72 4.59 -17.12
CA ASP A 592 27.86 5.79 -16.31
C ASP A 592 28.57 6.92 -17.07
N VAL A 593 29.64 6.60 -17.81
CA VAL A 593 30.37 7.58 -18.66
C VAL A 593 29.49 8.11 -19.80
N ILE A 594 28.75 7.23 -20.48
CA ILE A 594 27.85 7.64 -21.57
C ILE A 594 26.70 8.50 -21.01
N GLY A 595 26.08 8.07 -19.90
CA GLY A 595 24.99 8.79 -19.26
C GLY A 595 25.44 10.17 -18.73
N ALA A 596 26.60 10.25 -18.10
CA ALA A 596 27.20 11.51 -17.67
C ALA A 596 27.52 12.44 -18.84
N SER A 597 27.98 11.90 -19.98
CA SER A 597 28.25 12.66 -21.19
C SER A 597 26.96 13.25 -21.79
N LEU A 598 25.89 12.45 -21.87
CA LEU A 598 24.58 12.92 -22.34
C LEU A 598 24.00 14.01 -21.41
N LEU A 599 24.11 13.83 -20.10
CA LEU A 599 23.72 14.84 -19.13
C LEU A 599 24.57 16.12 -19.29
N GLY A 600 25.88 15.97 -19.47
CA GLY A 600 26.79 17.09 -19.72
C GLY A 600 26.39 17.89 -20.97
N LEU A 601 26.01 17.21 -22.06
CA LEU A 601 25.51 17.85 -23.28
C LEU A 601 24.20 18.61 -23.04
N ALA A 602 23.27 18.05 -22.27
CA ALA A 602 22.02 18.72 -21.92
C ALA A 602 22.28 19.98 -21.08
N VAL A 603 23.17 19.90 -20.08
CA VAL A 603 23.57 21.02 -19.23
C VAL A 603 24.28 22.09 -20.05
N ALA A 604 25.25 21.71 -20.88
CA ALA A 604 26.00 22.65 -21.74
C ALA A 604 25.04 23.38 -22.70
N SER A 605 24.10 22.66 -23.34
CA SER A 605 23.06 23.26 -24.17
C SER A 605 22.24 24.29 -23.40
N GLN A 606 21.80 24.00 -22.18
CA GLN A 606 21.05 24.95 -21.37
C GLN A 606 21.84 26.17 -20.96
N LEU A 607 23.13 26.01 -20.58
CA LEU A 607 23.97 27.13 -20.17
C LEU A 607 24.34 28.06 -21.35
N LEU A 608 24.57 27.48 -22.54
CA LEU A 608 24.97 28.24 -23.73
C LEU A 608 23.79 28.89 -24.45
N LEU A 609 22.59 28.27 -24.35
CA LEU A 609 21.43 28.66 -25.13
C LEU A 609 20.25 29.10 -24.24
N SER A 610 20.50 29.50 -22.97
CA SER A 610 19.50 29.83 -21.99
C SER A 610 18.47 30.85 -22.50
N ARG A 611 17.17 30.52 -22.33
CA ARG A 611 16.08 31.47 -22.47
C ARG A 611 15.58 31.88 -21.09
N PRO A 612 15.17 33.15 -20.88
CA PRO A 612 14.49 33.52 -19.65
C PRO A 612 13.20 32.70 -19.50
N PRO A 613 12.85 32.31 -18.28
CA PRO A 613 11.64 31.54 -18.03
C PRO A 613 10.40 32.31 -18.55
N ARG A 614 9.61 31.70 -19.43
CA ARG A 614 8.28 32.19 -19.80
C ARG A 614 7.37 32.01 -18.60
N VAL A 615 7.09 33.08 -17.88
CA VAL A 615 6.00 33.11 -16.91
C VAL A 615 4.71 33.08 -17.73
N LEU A 616 4.01 31.94 -17.70
CA LEU A 616 2.65 31.85 -18.22
C LEU A 616 1.76 32.57 -17.18
N THR A 617 1.50 33.83 -17.42
CA THR A 617 0.47 34.61 -16.70
C THR A 617 -0.90 34.17 -17.21
N ASP A 618 -1.44 33.06 -16.68
CA ASP A 618 -2.88 32.80 -16.73
C ASP A 618 -3.54 33.70 -15.68
N THR A 619 -4.04 34.85 -16.16
CA THR A 619 -4.78 35.85 -15.42
C THR A 619 -6.21 35.39 -15.12
N ASN A 620 -6.37 34.42 -14.23
CA ASN A 620 -7.67 34.08 -13.62
C ASN A 620 -7.51 33.66 -12.15
N LEU A 621 -6.72 34.44 -11.40
CA LEU A 621 -6.64 34.30 -9.93
C LEU A 621 -7.20 35.57 -9.30
N ASN A 622 -8.54 35.74 -9.34
CA ASN A 622 -9.27 36.73 -8.56
C ASN A 622 -9.78 36.08 -7.26
N GLU A 623 -8.90 35.71 -6.38
CA GLU A 623 -9.21 35.49 -4.97
C GLU A 623 -8.09 36.16 -4.16
N GLY A 624 -8.48 37.02 -3.21
CA GLY A 624 -7.59 37.89 -2.44
C GLY A 624 -6.55 37.14 -1.57
N PRO A 625 -5.65 37.85 -0.88
CA PRO A 625 -4.56 37.24 -0.12
C PRO A 625 -5.11 36.28 0.94
N ILE A 626 -4.55 35.07 0.96
CA ILE A 626 -4.98 33.96 1.80
C ILE A 626 -4.42 34.19 3.20
N ASP A 627 -5.30 34.29 4.18
CA ASP A 627 -4.93 34.28 5.60
C ASP A 627 -4.95 32.83 6.12
N ILE A 628 -3.85 32.10 5.85
CA ILE A 628 -3.66 30.70 6.20
C ILE A 628 -3.85 30.47 7.71
N ALA A 629 -3.48 31.44 8.54
CA ALA A 629 -3.59 31.35 10.00
C ALA A 629 -5.06 31.38 10.48
N LYS A 630 -5.92 32.14 9.81
CA LYS A 630 -7.35 32.21 10.13
C LYS A 630 -8.10 30.93 9.73
N ASP A 631 -7.77 30.35 8.58
CA ASP A 631 -8.46 29.16 8.07
C ASP A 631 -8.07 27.89 8.83
N LEU A 632 -6.80 27.77 9.27
CA LEU A 632 -6.36 26.70 10.17
C LEU A 632 -6.93 26.83 11.58
N ALA A 633 -7.20 28.07 12.05
CA ALA A 633 -7.85 28.30 13.34
C ALA A 633 -9.36 27.99 13.29
N ALA A 634 -10.03 28.28 12.18
CA ALA A 634 -11.46 28.02 11.99
C ALA A 634 -11.78 26.52 11.90
N ASP A 635 -10.92 25.71 11.29
CA ASP A 635 -11.07 24.25 11.26
C ASP A 635 -10.82 23.60 12.63
N ASN A 636 -9.89 24.13 13.42
CA ASN A 636 -9.68 23.68 14.81
C ASN A 636 -10.88 23.94 15.74
N ASP A 637 -11.61 25.05 15.52
CA ASP A 637 -12.84 25.37 16.29
C ASP A 637 -14.03 24.50 15.89
N GLN A 638 -14.10 24.02 14.65
CA GLN A 638 -15.15 23.08 14.23
C GLN A 638 -14.91 21.66 14.72
N GLU A 639 -13.65 21.22 14.80
CA GLU A 639 -13.29 19.91 15.35
C GLU A 639 -13.49 19.84 16.88
N THR A 640 -13.19 20.96 17.58
CA THR A 640 -13.44 21.07 19.04
C THR A 640 -14.92 21.12 19.40
N ARG A 641 -15.79 21.51 18.48
CA ARG A 641 -17.26 21.50 18.67
C ARG A 641 -17.92 20.18 18.29
N ARG A 642 -17.20 19.25 17.65
CA ARG A 642 -17.68 17.90 17.27
C ARG A 642 -17.16 16.78 18.17
N LEU A 643 -16.26 17.08 19.09
CA LEU A 643 -15.84 16.25 20.22
C LEU A 643 -16.56 16.65 21.50
#